data_52f9cb9c3b7df7fe3c9fffd94b9bffdb
#
_entry.id   52f9cb9c3b7df7fe3c9fffd94b9bffdb
#
_cell.length_a   1.000
_cell.length_b   1.000
_cell.length_c   1.000
_cell.angle_alpha   90.00
_cell.angle_beta   90.00
_cell.angle_gamma   90.00
#
_symmetry.space_group_name_H-M   'P 1'
#
loop_
_entity.id
_entity.type
_entity.pdbx_description
1 polymer ?
#
loop_
_entity_poly.entity_id
_entity_poly.type
_entity_poly.pdbx_seq_one_letter_code
_entity_poly.pdbx_strand_id
1 'polypeptide(L)'
;MADNAPNFAGLRVAAFESRRADDMTRLIERMGGRASVSPSMREVARPENPDAVDFAYRLISGQIEVVILLTGMGTKRMVEQIVRHVPRERFLASLSDVTTIVRGPKPTAVMKELGIEPTWRAPEPNTWREVLQTIDQHVPIANLTVAVQEYGQPNASLIAGLEARGAEVRSIKVYDWDFPEDTRPLAENLQRIVAGEIDVALFTSAHQVINVLRLAEQMNIGPALRRQFERVVVASIGPTTSETLRECELPVDVEPEHSKMGHLVIAAAEQGHRLCEQKQKLAGGNGATIFATAKSATPTAAPAPSAARSGPWDDGPFMRACRRLPVERTPVWLMRQAGRYMQEYRDVRAKTTFLELCKNPALCAEVMLTAVKRLDVDAAIIFSDLLPMLEPMGLDLEFAHGEGPVIHNPVRDAADVDRVIELESAESLHFVMETVRLTRADLPAHIPVLGFAGAPFTLASYAIEGGASRSYLHTKTLMYRDAGAWDALMSRLARSVGRYLNAQIEAGAQAVQIFDSWVGCLGADDYRRYVLPYTRLVIEAIPADVPVINFATGNPALLPLLSEAGGSVIGIDWRIRLDDAWRAVGYDKAVQGNLDPLILLAEPAEIRRRAKEILDQAGGRPGHIFNLGHGVLQQTPVDNVIALVEAVRELSARRSE
;
A
#
# COMPACT_ATOMS: atom_id res chain seq x y z
N MET A 1 20.39 -14.71 -40.92
CA MET A 1 19.35 -14.15 -40.04
C MET A 1 18.36 -15.28 -39.81
N ALA A 2 18.54 -16.02 -38.71
CA ALA A 2 17.66 -17.13 -38.36
C ALA A 2 16.31 -16.59 -37.87
N ASP A 3 15.26 -17.24 -38.30
CA ASP A 3 13.86 -17.01 -38.04
C ASP A 3 13.60 -16.74 -36.55
N ASN A 4 13.24 -15.50 -36.20
CA ASN A 4 12.87 -15.09 -34.85
C ASN A 4 11.34 -15.16 -34.68
N ALA A 5 10.73 -16.26 -35.14
CA ALA A 5 9.30 -16.52 -34.92
C ALA A 5 9.04 -16.81 -33.43
N PRO A 6 7.96 -16.24 -32.84
CA PRO A 6 7.59 -16.50 -31.44
C PRO A 6 7.53 -17.99 -31.14
N ASN A 7 8.29 -18.46 -30.13
CA ASN A 7 8.39 -19.88 -29.82
C ASN A 7 8.69 -20.13 -28.33
N PHE A 8 7.91 -20.97 -27.67
CA PHE A 8 8.16 -21.41 -26.29
C PHE A 8 9.38 -22.33 -26.14
N ALA A 9 9.89 -22.90 -27.25
CA ALA A 9 11.07 -23.78 -27.28
C ALA A 9 11.04 -24.92 -26.24
N GLY A 10 9.86 -25.53 -26.04
CA GLY A 10 9.66 -26.65 -25.13
C GLY A 10 9.31 -26.27 -23.69
N LEU A 11 9.14 -24.98 -23.36
CA LEU A 11 8.66 -24.55 -22.03
C LEU A 11 7.32 -25.20 -21.68
N ARG A 12 7.15 -25.51 -20.39
CA ARG A 12 5.91 -26.10 -19.81
C ARG A 12 4.97 -24.98 -19.44
N VAL A 13 3.82 -24.93 -20.13
CA VAL A 13 2.88 -23.80 -20.07
C VAL A 13 1.57 -24.25 -19.43
N ALA A 14 1.25 -23.71 -18.25
CA ALA A 14 -0.07 -23.85 -17.63
C ALA A 14 -1.01 -22.76 -18.14
N ALA A 15 -2.27 -23.11 -18.38
CA ALA A 15 -3.35 -22.16 -18.67
C ALA A 15 -4.64 -22.59 -17.99
N PHE A 16 -5.48 -21.61 -17.64
CA PHE A 16 -6.68 -21.82 -16.82
C PHE A 16 -7.98 -21.58 -17.62
N GLU A 17 -7.89 -21.67 -18.95
CA GLU A 17 -9.00 -21.40 -19.88
C GLU A 17 -10.09 -22.46 -19.78
N SER A 18 -11.35 -22.04 -19.63
CA SER A 18 -12.50 -22.92 -19.45
C SER A 18 -13.32 -23.12 -20.71
N ARG A 19 -13.60 -22.05 -21.47
CA ARG A 19 -14.51 -22.10 -22.63
C ARG A 19 -13.83 -22.55 -23.92
N ARG A 20 -12.53 -22.25 -24.04
CA ARG A 20 -11.72 -22.49 -25.23
C ARG A 20 -10.44 -23.24 -24.89
N ALA A 21 -10.53 -24.22 -23.98
CA ALA A 21 -9.39 -25.00 -23.52
C ALA A 21 -8.63 -25.68 -24.66
N ASP A 22 -9.35 -26.31 -25.60
CA ASP A 22 -8.75 -26.98 -26.76
C ASP A 22 -8.05 -26.00 -27.72
N ASP A 23 -8.62 -24.80 -27.90
CA ASP A 23 -7.98 -23.76 -28.72
C ASP A 23 -6.70 -23.23 -28.04
N MET A 24 -6.73 -23.06 -26.73
CA MET A 24 -5.56 -22.65 -25.93
C MET A 24 -4.44 -23.70 -26.04
N THR A 25 -4.79 -24.97 -25.86
CA THR A 25 -3.84 -26.09 -26.03
C THR A 25 -3.19 -26.07 -27.41
N ARG A 26 -4.00 -26.01 -28.48
CA ARG A 26 -3.50 -25.95 -29.85
C ARG A 26 -2.61 -24.73 -30.13
N LEU A 27 -2.92 -23.57 -29.54
CA LEU A 27 -2.12 -22.36 -29.71
C LEU A 27 -0.76 -22.50 -29.03
N ILE A 28 -0.71 -23.01 -27.78
CA ILE A 28 0.53 -23.24 -27.04
C ILE A 28 1.42 -24.25 -27.77
N GLU A 29 0.86 -25.39 -28.20
CA GLU A 29 1.60 -26.45 -28.90
C GLU A 29 2.12 -25.99 -30.27
N ARG A 30 1.32 -25.21 -31.03
CA ARG A 30 1.78 -24.62 -32.29
C ARG A 30 2.96 -23.68 -32.10
N MET A 31 3.04 -23.01 -30.95
CA MET A 31 4.18 -22.17 -30.57
C MET A 31 5.30 -22.95 -29.87
N GLY A 32 5.33 -24.30 -30.00
CA GLY A 32 6.40 -25.14 -29.46
C GLY A 32 6.41 -25.33 -27.95
N GLY A 33 5.33 -24.97 -27.24
CA GLY A 33 5.18 -25.16 -25.79
C GLY A 33 4.60 -26.53 -25.44
N ARG A 34 4.77 -26.96 -24.19
CA ARG A 34 4.10 -28.15 -23.61
C ARG A 34 2.91 -27.68 -22.80
N ALA A 35 1.70 -27.80 -23.37
CA ALA A 35 0.47 -27.30 -22.79
C ALA A 35 -0.02 -28.13 -21.59
N SER A 36 -0.48 -27.45 -20.53
CA SER A 36 -1.22 -27.99 -19.40
C SER A 36 -2.42 -27.08 -19.14
N VAL A 37 -3.52 -27.32 -19.84
CA VAL A 37 -4.72 -26.49 -19.78
C VAL A 37 -5.76 -27.14 -18.87
N SER A 38 -6.20 -26.42 -17.85
CA SER A 38 -7.23 -26.87 -16.90
C SER A 38 -8.33 -25.82 -16.76
N PRO A 39 -9.62 -26.18 -16.97
CA PRO A 39 -10.72 -25.30 -16.67
C PRO A 39 -10.69 -24.86 -15.20
N SER A 40 -10.86 -23.56 -14.95
CA SER A 40 -10.82 -23.01 -13.59
C SER A 40 -12.16 -22.42 -13.14
N MET A 41 -13.15 -22.31 -14.04
CA MET A 41 -14.42 -21.67 -13.73
C MET A 41 -15.55 -22.17 -14.63
N ARG A 42 -16.79 -22.14 -14.10
CA ARG A 42 -18.02 -22.29 -14.85
C ARG A 42 -19.02 -21.18 -14.52
N GLU A 43 -19.91 -20.91 -15.44
CA GLU A 43 -21.05 -20.03 -15.20
C GLU A 43 -22.14 -20.80 -14.45
N VAL A 44 -22.59 -20.25 -13.33
CA VAL A 44 -23.74 -20.75 -12.58
C VAL A 44 -24.89 -19.78 -12.82
N ALA A 45 -25.92 -20.28 -13.54
CA ALA A 45 -27.13 -19.50 -13.76
C ALA A 45 -27.87 -19.32 -12.43
N ARG A 46 -28.39 -18.11 -12.20
CA ARG A 46 -29.37 -17.86 -11.13
C ARG A 46 -30.75 -18.19 -11.68
N PRO A 47 -31.41 -19.31 -11.27
CA PRO A 47 -32.71 -19.71 -11.82
C PRO A 47 -33.80 -18.67 -11.60
N GLU A 48 -33.77 -18.01 -10.43
CA GLU A 48 -34.60 -16.87 -10.09
C GLU A 48 -33.68 -15.68 -9.80
N ASN A 49 -33.85 -14.58 -10.56
CA ASN A 49 -33.06 -13.36 -10.40
C ASN A 49 -33.97 -12.18 -10.07
N PRO A 50 -34.28 -11.98 -8.77
CA PRO A 50 -35.15 -10.89 -8.35
C PRO A 50 -34.58 -9.51 -8.73
N ASP A 51 -33.23 -9.36 -8.74
CA ASP A 51 -32.58 -8.09 -9.10
C ASP A 51 -32.85 -7.71 -10.56
N ALA A 52 -32.82 -8.66 -11.49
CA ALA A 52 -33.12 -8.42 -12.90
C ALA A 52 -34.60 -8.12 -13.13
N VAL A 53 -35.48 -8.73 -12.36
CA VAL A 53 -36.93 -8.48 -12.44
C VAL A 53 -37.28 -7.11 -11.85
N ASP A 54 -36.75 -6.76 -10.67
CA ASP A 54 -36.92 -5.42 -10.07
C ASP A 54 -36.38 -4.33 -11.00
N PHE A 55 -35.20 -4.55 -11.57
CA PHE A 55 -34.65 -3.64 -12.59
C PHE A 55 -35.62 -3.40 -13.75
N ALA A 56 -36.21 -4.46 -14.29
CA ALA A 56 -37.12 -4.35 -15.42
C ALA A 56 -38.37 -3.53 -15.06
N TYR A 57 -38.97 -3.72 -13.88
CA TYR A 57 -40.11 -2.93 -13.43
C TYR A 57 -39.75 -1.48 -13.18
N ARG A 58 -38.59 -1.20 -12.61
CA ARG A 58 -38.12 0.18 -12.39
C ARG A 58 -37.81 0.89 -13.69
N LEU A 59 -37.19 0.20 -14.66
CA LEU A 59 -36.94 0.75 -15.99
C LEU A 59 -38.25 1.12 -16.69
N ILE A 60 -39.23 0.21 -16.69
CA ILE A 60 -40.55 0.43 -17.31
C ILE A 60 -41.34 1.56 -16.61
N SER A 61 -41.12 1.77 -15.31
CA SER A 61 -41.77 2.85 -14.55
C SER A 61 -41.01 4.18 -14.61
N GLY A 62 -39.93 4.27 -15.38
CA GLY A 62 -39.15 5.50 -15.56
C GLY A 62 -38.31 5.90 -14.32
N GLN A 63 -37.95 4.92 -13.47
CA GLN A 63 -37.13 5.14 -12.26
C GLN A 63 -35.62 4.91 -12.53
N ILE A 64 -35.23 4.63 -13.76
CA ILE A 64 -33.84 4.44 -14.16
C ILE A 64 -33.58 5.29 -15.39
N GLU A 65 -32.59 6.15 -15.31
CA GLU A 65 -32.24 7.08 -16.38
C GLU A 65 -31.03 6.62 -17.20
N VAL A 66 -30.14 5.82 -16.59
CA VAL A 66 -28.90 5.35 -17.24
C VAL A 66 -28.71 3.86 -17.01
N VAL A 67 -28.38 3.11 -18.06
CA VAL A 67 -28.08 1.68 -17.99
C VAL A 67 -26.67 1.41 -18.51
N ILE A 68 -25.82 0.79 -17.69
CA ILE A 68 -24.46 0.42 -18.05
C ILE A 68 -24.37 -1.09 -18.24
N LEU A 69 -23.95 -1.52 -19.44
CA LEU A 69 -23.83 -2.93 -19.82
C LEU A 69 -22.36 -3.31 -19.98
N LEU A 70 -21.87 -4.17 -19.08
CA LEU A 70 -20.45 -4.49 -19.00
C LEU A 70 -20.04 -5.68 -19.86
N THR A 71 -20.94 -6.65 -20.10
CA THR A 71 -20.61 -7.86 -20.87
C THR A 71 -21.73 -8.30 -21.79
N GLY A 72 -21.39 -8.81 -22.99
CA GLY A 72 -22.41 -9.29 -23.93
C GLY A 72 -23.19 -10.50 -23.37
N MET A 73 -22.52 -11.45 -22.73
CA MET A 73 -23.21 -12.61 -22.13
C MET A 73 -24.13 -12.19 -20.97
N GLY A 74 -23.66 -11.27 -20.12
CA GLY A 74 -24.49 -10.71 -19.05
C GLY A 74 -25.72 -9.99 -19.60
N THR A 75 -25.56 -9.15 -20.60
CA THR A 75 -26.69 -8.48 -21.28
C THR A 75 -27.68 -9.50 -21.84
N LYS A 76 -27.20 -10.52 -22.55
CA LYS A 76 -28.06 -11.58 -23.12
C LYS A 76 -28.84 -12.33 -22.04
N ARG A 77 -28.16 -12.79 -20.98
CA ARG A 77 -28.77 -13.49 -19.86
C ARG A 77 -29.77 -12.64 -19.10
N MET A 78 -29.45 -11.37 -18.87
CA MET A 78 -30.36 -10.43 -18.23
C MET A 78 -31.67 -10.32 -19.01
N VAL A 79 -31.61 -10.12 -20.32
CA VAL A 79 -32.79 -10.05 -21.18
C VAL A 79 -33.57 -11.37 -21.19
N GLU A 80 -32.89 -12.53 -21.33
CA GLU A 80 -33.51 -13.86 -21.28
C GLU A 80 -34.29 -14.10 -19.98
N GLN A 81 -33.83 -13.62 -18.87
CA GLN A 81 -34.53 -13.73 -17.59
C GLN A 81 -35.69 -12.75 -17.48
N ILE A 82 -35.52 -11.51 -17.86
CA ILE A 82 -36.54 -10.46 -17.78
C ILE A 82 -37.77 -10.81 -18.63
N VAL A 83 -37.57 -11.31 -19.85
CA VAL A 83 -38.68 -11.60 -20.78
C VAL A 83 -39.56 -12.76 -20.34
N ARG A 84 -39.20 -13.50 -19.30
CA ARG A 84 -40.05 -14.50 -18.65
C ARG A 84 -41.12 -13.88 -17.75
N HIS A 85 -40.88 -12.65 -17.28
CA HIS A 85 -41.72 -11.97 -16.29
C HIS A 85 -42.37 -10.69 -16.84
N VAL A 86 -41.81 -10.11 -17.91
CA VAL A 86 -42.26 -8.86 -18.50
C VAL A 86 -42.33 -9.01 -20.04
N PRO A 87 -43.35 -8.41 -20.71
CA PRO A 87 -43.44 -8.42 -22.17
C PRO A 87 -42.17 -7.86 -22.81
N ARG A 88 -41.55 -8.64 -23.69
CA ARG A 88 -40.29 -8.30 -24.36
C ARG A 88 -40.29 -6.93 -25.00
N GLU A 89 -41.32 -6.62 -25.77
CA GLU A 89 -41.47 -5.35 -26.52
C GLU A 89 -41.50 -4.15 -25.59
N ARG A 90 -42.20 -4.28 -24.45
CA ARG A 90 -42.29 -3.22 -23.46
C ARG A 90 -40.96 -2.95 -22.78
N PHE A 91 -40.22 -4.03 -22.42
CA PHE A 91 -38.90 -3.89 -21.83
C PHE A 91 -37.90 -3.26 -22.82
N LEU A 92 -37.86 -3.75 -24.07
CA LEU A 92 -36.93 -3.21 -25.08
C LEU A 92 -37.24 -1.77 -25.44
N ALA A 93 -38.52 -1.38 -25.51
CA ALA A 93 -38.91 0.03 -25.70
C ALA A 93 -38.38 0.90 -24.56
N SER A 94 -38.62 0.52 -23.29
CA SER A 94 -38.08 1.28 -22.15
C SER A 94 -36.56 1.32 -22.11
N LEU A 95 -35.87 0.26 -22.55
CA LEU A 95 -34.41 0.24 -22.65
C LEU A 95 -33.86 1.16 -23.75
N SER A 96 -34.65 1.36 -24.82
CA SER A 96 -34.32 2.32 -25.91
C SER A 96 -34.54 3.79 -25.52
N ASP A 97 -35.43 4.04 -24.56
CA ASP A 97 -35.80 5.38 -24.12
C ASP A 97 -34.81 5.99 -23.10
N VAL A 98 -33.91 5.16 -22.51
CA VAL A 98 -32.93 5.63 -21.53
C VAL A 98 -31.51 5.69 -22.11
N THR A 99 -30.64 6.45 -21.46
CA THR A 99 -29.22 6.48 -21.82
C THR A 99 -28.56 5.15 -21.57
N THR A 100 -28.05 4.50 -22.62
CA THR A 100 -27.33 3.23 -22.51
C THR A 100 -25.85 3.39 -22.79
N ILE A 101 -25.00 2.88 -21.89
CA ILE A 101 -23.54 2.89 -22.01
C ILE A 101 -23.06 1.45 -22.08
N VAL A 102 -22.33 1.09 -23.13
CA VAL A 102 -21.74 -0.24 -23.28
C VAL A 102 -20.23 -0.17 -23.11
N ARG A 103 -19.67 -1.10 -22.31
CA ARG A 103 -18.23 -1.12 -22.02
C ARG A 103 -17.36 -1.43 -23.25
N GLY A 104 -17.90 -2.14 -24.24
CA GLY A 104 -17.08 -2.51 -25.38
C GLY A 104 -17.85 -3.29 -26.47
N PRO A 105 -17.15 -3.95 -27.41
CA PRO A 105 -17.75 -4.52 -28.62
C PRO A 105 -18.75 -5.68 -28.36
N LYS A 106 -18.53 -6.49 -27.31
CA LYS A 106 -19.39 -7.64 -27.01
C LYS A 106 -20.80 -7.24 -26.55
N PRO A 107 -21.00 -6.34 -25.56
CA PRO A 107 -22.35 -5.87 -25.25
C PRO A 107 -22.95 -5.02 -26.38
N THR A 108 -22.15 -4.29 -27.16
CA THR A 108 -22.64 -3.59 -28.37
C THR A 108 -23.28 -4.54 -29.35
N ALA A 109 -22.66 -5.67 -29.64
CA ALA A 109 -23.21 -6.67 -30.58
C ALA A 109 -24.56 -7.22 -30.08
N VAL A 110 -24.68 -7.52 -28.79
CA VAL A 110 -25.94 -8.00 -28.20
C VAL A 110 -27.04 -6.93 -28.26
N MET A 111 -26.72 -5.67 -27.97
CA MET A 111 -27.70 -4.56 -28.10
C MET A 111 -28.20 -4.44 -29.54
N LYS A 112 -27.32 -4.57 -30.52
CA LYS A 112 -27.71 -4.57 -31.96
C LYS A 112 -28.59 -5.77 -32.36
N GLU A 113 -28.30 -6.97 -31.82
CA GLU A 113 -29.15 -8.16 -32.00
C GLU A 113 -30.55 -7.95 -31.40
N LEU A 114 -30.67 -7.12 -30.36
CA LEU A 114 -31.95 -6.73 -29.76
C LEU A 114 -32.66 -5.59 -30.51
N GLY A 115 -32.05 -5.03 -31.55
CA GLY A 115 -32.58 -3.93 -32.31
C GLY A 115 -32.37 -2.55 -31.65
N ILE A 116 -31.46 -2.44 -30.70
CA ILE A 116 -31.18 -1.20 -29.97
C ILE A 116 -29.73 -0.75 -30.24
N GLU A 117 -29.58 0.48 -30.71
CA GLU A 117 -28.25 1.10 -30.81
C GLU A 117 -27.89 1.72 -29.44
N PRO A 118 -26.79 1.35 -28.80
CA PRO A 118 -26.39 1.93 -27.51
C PRO A 118 -26.07 3.42 -27.69
N THR A 119 -26.45 4.25 -26.72
CA THR A 119 -26.21 5.70 -26.74
C THR A 119 -24.72 6.01 -26.77
N TRP A 120 -23.93 5.31 -25.90
CA TRP A 120 -22.49 5.50 -25.84
C TRP A 120 -21.76 4.17 -25.74
N ARG A 121 -20.55 4.14 -26.28
CA ARG A 121 -19.61 3.02 -26.14
C ARG A 121 -18.28 3.52 -25.57
N ALA A 122 -17.79 2.88 -24.51
CA ALA A 122 -16.47 3.17 -23.96
C ALA A 122 -15.36 2.80 -24.97
N PRO A 123 -14.32 3.64 -25.13
CA PRO A 123 -13.19 3.36 -26.02
C PRO A 123 -12.33 2.20 -25.52
N GLU A 124 -11.38 1.74 -26.32
CA GLU A 124 -10.37 0.78 -25.87
C GLU A 124 -9.42 1.48 -24.87
N PRO A 125 -8.95 0.76 -23.83
CA PRO A 125 -8.94 -0.71 -23.66
C PRO A 125 -10.22 -1.32 -23.06
N ASN A 126 -11.37 -0.62 -23.03
CA ASN A 126 -12.67 -1.11 -22.60
C ASN A 126 -12.70 -1.57 -21.12
N THR A 127 -12.07 -0.81 -20.22
CA THR A 127 -12.12 -1.05 -18.78
C THR A 127 -13.24 -0.22 -18.13
N TRP A 128 -13.37 -0.31 -16.83
CA TRP A 128 -14.29 0.53 -16.07
C TRP A 128 -13.89 2.02 -16.10
N ARG A 129 -12.60 2.31 -16.30
CA ARG A 129 -12.09 3.70 -16.41
C ARG A 129 -12.64 4.42 -17.64
N GLU A 130 -12.63 3.74 -18.78
CA GLU A 130 -13.17 4.31 -20.02
C GLU A 130 -14.70 4.44 -19.96
N VAL A 131 -15.39 3.59 -19.19
CA VAL A 131 -16.82 3.79 -18.89
C VAL A 131 -17.03 5.08 -18.10
N LEU A 132 -16.26 5.31 -17.03
CA LEU A 132 -16.34 6.55 -16.27
C LEU A 132 -15.92 7.77 -17.08
N GLN A 133 -14.88 7.66 -17.90
CA GLN A 133 -14.46 8.72 -18.82
C GLN A 133 -15.58 9.10 -19.83
N THR A 134 -16.25 8.08 -20.37
CA THR A 134 -17.41 8.31 -21.27
C THR A 134 -18.54 9.06 -20.56
N ILE A 135 -18.77 8.73 -19.29
CA ILE A 135 -19.76 9.41 -18.45
C ILE A 135 -19.35 10.86 -18.21
N ASP A 136 -18.10 11.11 -17.83
CA ASP A 136 -17.58 12.45 -17.56
C ASP A 136 -17.67 13.38 -18.78
N GLN A 137 -17.51 12.82 -19.99
CA GLN A 137 -17.52 13.58 -21.23
C GLN A 137 -18.94 13.83 -21.78
N HIS A 138 -19.89 12.93 -21.54
CA HIS A 138 -21.13 12.89 -22.31
C HIS A 138 -22.41 12.77 -21.50
N VAL A 139 -22.34 12.26 -20.25
CA VAL A 139 -23.54 11.87 -19.49
C VAL A 139 -23.47 12.40 -18.06
N PRO A 140 -24.03 13.57 -17.75
CA PRO A 140 -24.11 14.04 -16.36
C PRO A 140 -25.04 13.14 -15.56
N ILE A 141 -24.51 12.41 -14.56
CA ILE A 141 -25.25 11.41 -13.79
C ILE A 141 -25.58 11.84 -12.35
N ALA A 142 -25.27 13.08 -11.97
CA ALA A 142 -25.57 13.57 -10.63
C ALA A 142 -27.10 13.57 -10.36
N ASN A 143 -27.49 12.93 -9.27
CA ASN A 143 -28.88 12.70 -8.86
C ASN A 143 -29.71 11.82 -9.82
N LEU A 144 -29.06 11.06 -10.71
CA LEU A 144 -29.71 10.07 -11.56
C LEU A 144 -29.55 8.66 -10.96
N THR A 145 -30.54 7.80 -11.24
CA THR A 145 -30.45 6.36 -10.93
C THR A 145 -29.76 5.65 -12.10
N VAL A 146 -28.61 5.06 -11.81
CA VAL A 146 -27.76 4.34 -12.77
C VAL A 146 -27.82 2.84 -12.48
N ALA A 147 -28.34 2.07 -13.41
CA ALA A 147 -28.34 0.61 -13.34
C ALA A 147 -27.08 0.04 -13.98
N VAL A 148 -26.35 -0.84 -13.29
CA VAL A 148 -25.13 -1.48 -13.78
C VAL A 148 -25.32 -2.98 -13.89
N GLN A 149 -25.25 -3.52 -15.11
CA GLN A 149 -25.23 -4.97 -15.33
C GLN A 149 -23.85 -5.51 -14.99
N GLU A 150 -23.76 -6.25 -13.90
CA GLU A 150 -22.53 -6.84 -13.42
C GLU A 150 -22.32 -8.29 -13.92
N TYR A 151 -21.07 -8.76 -13.82
CA TYR A 151 -20.68 -10.10 -14.19
C TYR A 151 -19.86 -10.74 -13.06
N GLY A 152 -20.50 -11.63 -12.31
CA GLY A 152 -19.88 -12.35 -11.19
C GLY A 152 -19.64 -11.45 -9.96
N GLN A 153 -18.42 -11.04 -9.70
CA GLN A 153 -18.10 -10.13 -8.59
C GLN A 153 -18.43 -8.67 -8.98
N PRO A 154 -18.95 -7.87 -8.03
CA PRO A 154 -19.15 -6.44 -8.25
C PRO A 154 -17.85 -5.72 -8.63
N ASN A 155 -17.91 -4.83 -9.62
CA ASN A 155 -16.80 -3.92 -9.89
C ASN A 155 -16.87 -2.74 -8.92
N ALA A 156 -16.30 -2.91 -7.73
CA ALA A 156 -16.35 -1.92 -6.66
C ALA A 156 -15.82 -0.54 -7.11
N SER A 157 -14.78 -0.51 -7.95
CA SER A 157 -14.20 0.73 -8.47
C SER A 157 -15.15 1.46 -9.41
N LEU A 158 -15.89 0.74 -10.26
CA LEU A 158 -16.91 1.37 -11.12
C LEU A 158 -18.07 1.90 -10.28
N ILE A 159 -18.59 1.10 -9.34
CA ILE A 159 -19.70 1.52 -8.47
C ILE A 159 -19.33 2.77 -7.68
N ALA A 160 -18.20 2.73 -6.96
CA ALA A 160 -17.71 3.89 -6.22
C ALA A 160 -17.47 5.12 -7.11
N GLY A 161 -16.97 4.91 -8.33
CA GLY A 161 -16.77 5.97 -9.30
C GLY A 161 -18.08 6.63 -9.78
N LEU A 162 -19.17 5.87 -9.90
CA LEU A 162 -20.50 6.37 -10.24
C LEU A 162 -21.12 7.13 -9.06
N GLU A 163 -21.05 6.56 -7.85
CA GLU A 163 -21.55 7.18 -6.62
C GLU A 163 -20.82 8.50 -6.31
N ALA A 164 -19.51 8.54 -6.54
CA ALA A 164 -18.70 9.75 -6.39
C ALA A 164 -19.14 10.90 -7.33
N ARG A 165 -19.82 10.57 -8.44
CA ARG A 165 -20.42 11.54 -9.37
C ARG A 165 -21.85 11.91 -9.01
N GLY A 166 -22.32 11.44 -7.85
CA GLY A 166 -23.64 11.73 -7.32
C GLY A 166 -24.76 10.86 -7.89
N ALA A 167 -24.44 9.71 -8.49
CA ALA A 167 -25.45 8.76 -8.96
C ALA A 167 -25.98 7.87 -7.84
N GLU A 168 -27.25 7.50 -7.90
CA GLU A 168 -27.81 6.38 -7.15
C GLU A 168 -27.57 5.11 -7.97
N VAL A 169 -26.65 4.23 -7.50
CA VAL A 169 -26.25 3.04 -8.27
C VAL A 169 -27.06 1.81 -7.89
N ARG A 170 -27.57 1.10 -8.89
CA ARG A 170 -28.29 -0.18 -8.77
C ARG A 170 -27.54 -1.28 -9.52
N SER A 171 -26.95 -2.21 -8.80
CA SER A 171 -26.26 -3.35 -9.38
C SER A 171 -27.22 -4.48 -9.76
N ILE A 172 -27.09 -4.98 -10.99
CA ILE A 172 -27.87 -6.11 -11.50
C ILE A 172 -26.94 -7.29 -11.69
N LYS A 173 -26.93 -8.22 -10.73
CA LYS A 173 -26.16 -9.46 -10.83
C LYS A 173 -26.90 -10.48 -11.67
N VAL A 174 -26.33 -10.95 -12.77
CA VAL A 174 -26.99 -11.81 -13.73
C VAL A 174 -26.60 -13.29 -13.59
N TYR A 175 -25.37 -13.57 -13.22
CA TYR A 175 -24.84 -14.92 -12.99
C TYR A 175 -23.68 -14.87 -12.03
N ASP A 176 -23.35 -16.01 -11.44
CA ASP A 176 -22.17 -16.20 -10.61
C ASP A 176 -21.13 -17.07 -11.33
N TRP A 177 -19.88 -16.92 -10.94
CA TRP A 177 -18.81 -17.83 -11.34
C TRP A 177 -18.50 -18.77 -10.19
N ASP A 178 -18.38 -20.06 -10.49
CA ASP A 178 -17.98 -21.08 -9.53
C ASP A 178 -16.93 -22.01 -10.15
N PHE A 179 -16.41 -22.93 -9.37
CA PHE A 179 -15.52 -23.99 -9.85
C PHE A 179 -16.17 -24.83 -10.94
N PRO A 180 -15.39 -25.41 -11.87
CA PRO A 180 -15.89 -26.46 -12.73
C PRO A 180 -16.43 -27.65 -11.90
N GLU A 181 -17.29 -28.46 -12.47
CA GLU A 181 -17.83 -29.65 -11.77
C GLU A 181 -16.73 -30.63 -11.36
N ASP A 182 -15.73 -30.80 -12.21
CA ASP A 182 -14.52 -31.54 -11.90
C ASP A 182 -13.35 -30.59 -11.69
N THR A 183 -12.92 -30.41 -10.43
CA THR A 183 -11.78 -29.59 -10.05
C THR A 183 -10.45 -30.33 -10.11
N ARG A 184 -10.42 -31.64 -10.35
CA ARG A 184 -9.19 -32.45 -10.35
C ARG A 184 -8.15 -31.97 -11.36
N PRO A 185 -8.48 -31.66 -12.63
CA PRO A 185 -7.48 -31.15 -13.58
C PRO A 185 -6.86 -29.82 -13.12
N LEU A 186 -7.66 -28.95 -12.48
CA LEU A 186 -7.15 -27.70 -11.92
C LEU A 186 -6.22 -27.97 -10.73
N ALA A 187 -6.65 -28.84 -9.80
CA ALA A 187 -5.85 -29.21 -8.63
C ALA A 187 -4.50 -29.83 -9.02
N GLU A 188 -4.48 -30.72 -9.99
CA GLU A 188 -3.26 -31.33 -10.54
C GLU A 188 -2.33 -30.27 -11.16
N ASN A 189 -2.90 -29.32 -11.91
CA ASN A 189 -2.12 -28.24 -12.51
C ASN A 189 -1.49 -27.33 -11.45
N LEU A 190 -2.22 -27.02 -10.36
CA LEU A 190 -1.69 -26.25 -9.23
C LEU A 190 -0.57 -27.01 -8.49
N GLN A 191 -0.71 -28.31 -8.29
CA GLN A 191 0.35 -29.15 -7.70
C GLN A 191 1.61 -29.15 -8.56
N ARG A 192 1.47 -29.24 -9.89
CA ARG A 192 2.60 -29.16 -10.84
C ARG A 192 3.29 -27.81 -10.79
N ILE A 193 2.54 -26.71 -10.62
CA ILE A 193 3.14 -25.38 -10.42
C ILE A 193 3.96 -25.37 -9.12
N VAL A 194 3.40 -25.84 -8.01
CA VAL A 194 4.08 -25.90 -6.71
C VAL A 194 5.33 -26.79 -6.77
N ALA A 195 5.29 -27.90 -7.53
CA ALA A 195 6.43 -28.78 -7.74
C ALA A 195 7.54 -28.21 -8.65
N GLY A 196 7.33 -27.02 -9.24
CA GLY A 196 8.29 -26.42 -10.17
C GLY A 196 8.31 -27.07 -11.56
N GLU A 197 7.22 -27.74 -11.92
CA GLU A 197 7.05 -28.41 -13.22
C GLU A 197 6.44 -27.51 -14.30
N ILE A 198 6.17 -26.25 -14.02
CA ILE A 198 5.61 -25.25 -14.92
C ILE A 198 6.57 -24.07 -15.02
N ASP A 199 6.77 -23.60 -16.23
CA ASP A 199 7.65 -22.49 -16.54
C ASP A 199 6.88 -21.19 -16.81
N VAL A 200 5.67 -21.31 -17.40
CA VAL A 200 4.82 -20.16 -17.76
C VAL A 200 3.38 -20.44 -17.34
N ALA A 201 2.69 -19.45 -16.79
CA ALA A 201 1.27 -19.51 -16.44
C ALA A 201 0.49 -18.40 -17.17
N LEU A 202 -0.57 -18.78 -17.88
CA LEU A 202 -1.39 -17.89 -18.70
C LEU A 202 -2.78 -17.69 -18.07
N PHE A 203 -3.17 -16.43 -17.87
CA PHE A 203 -4.48 -16.04 -17.35
C PHE A 203 -5.25 -15.23 -18.40
N THR A 204 -6.44 -15.69 -18.76
CA THR A 204 -7.32 -15.04 -19.77
C THR A 204 -8.51 -14.31 -19.14
N SER A 205 -8.64 -14.31 -17.82
CA SER A 205 -9.61 -13.49 -17.09
C SER A 205 -9.27 -13.36 -15.60
N ALA A 206 -9.75 -12.29 -14.97
CA ALA A 206 -9.63 -12.01 -13.55
C ALA A 206 -10.17 -13.16 -12.66
N HIS A 207 -11.30 -13.74 -13.02
CA HIS A 207 -11.91 -14.82 -12.25
C HIS A 207 -11.07 -16.11 -12.24
N GLN A 208 -10.26 -16.36 -13.27
CA GLN A 208 -9.32 -17.48 -13.26
C GLN A 208 -8.30 -17.31 -12.13
N VAL A 209 -7.79 -16.08 -11.92
CA VAL A 209 -6.85 -15.78 -10.82
C VAL A 209 -7.51 -16.08 -9.47
N ILE A 210 -8.71 -15.55 -9.26
CA ILE A 210 -9.46 -15.73 -8.00
C ILE A 210 -9.72 -17.22 -7.72
N ASN A 211 -10.19 -17.98 -8.70
CA ASN A 211 -10.49 -19.40 -8.51
C ASN A 211 -9.23 -20.26 -8.34
N VAL A 212 -8.14 -19.96 -9.04
CA VAL A 212 -6.83 -20.60 -8.82
C VAL A 212 -6.38 -20.44 -7.37
N LEU A 213 -6.42 -19.22 -6.84
CA LEU A 213 -6.03 -18.97 -5.45
C LEU A 213 -7.02 -19.60 -4.45
N ARG A 214 -8.32 -19.47 -4.70
CA ARG A 214 -9.36 -20.07 -3.84
C ARG A 214 -9.21 -21.59 -3.72
N LEU A 215 -8.92 -22.30 -4.83
CA LEU A 215 -8.67 -23.74 -4.79
C LEU A 215 -7.36 -24.06 -4.09
N ALA A 216 -6.30 -23.27 -4.31
CA ALA A 216 -5.03 -23.45 -3.62
C ALA A 216 -5.15 -23.29 -2.09
N GLU A 217 -5.98 -22.36 -1.62
CA GLU A 217 -6.28 -22.22 -0.18
C GLU A 217 -7.05 -23.45 0.35
N GLN A 218 -8.06 -23.95 -0.38
CA GLN A 218 -8.79 -25.18 -0.02
C GLN A 218 -7.88 -26.42 0.04
N MET A 219 -6.84 -26.45 -0.81
CA MET A 219 -5.84 -27.52 -0.83
C MET A 219 -4.71 -27.31 0.20
N ASN A 220 -4.71 -26.22 0.96
CA ASN A 220 -3.65 -25.81 1.88
C ASN A 220 -2.27 -25.62 1.20
N ILE A 221 -2.24 -25.24 -0.06
CA ILE A 221 -1.01 -24.97 -0.83
C ILE A 221 -0.86 -23.49 -1.23
N GLY A 222 -1.75 -22.62 -0.79
CA GLY A 222 -1.78 -21.19 -1.16
C GLY A 222 -0.42 -20.49 -1.00
N PRO A 223 0.24 -20.54 0.17
CA PRO A 223 1.55 -19.92 0.36
C PRO A 223 2.66 -20.51 -0.52
N ALA A 224 2.61 -21.82 -0.80
CA ALA A 224 3.58 -22.48 -1.68
C ALA A 224 3.37 -22.08 -3.15
N LEU A 225 2.12 -21.97 -3.58
CA LEU A 225 1.75 -21.55 -4.93
C LEU A 225 2.18 -20.10 -5.19
N ARG A 226 1.94 -19.17 -4.24
CA ARG A 226 2.38 -17.77 -4.35
C ARG A 226 3.90 -17.66 -4.52
N ARG A 227 4.68 -18.34 -3.66
CA ARG A 227 6.14 -18.39 -3.79
C ARG A 227 6.61 -18.95 -5.14
N GLN A 228 5.87 -19.91 -5.70
CA GLN A 228 6.24 -20.49 -6.97
C GLN A 228 5.93 -19.58 -8.15
N PHE A 229 4.88 -18.74 -8.07
CA PHE A 229 4.59 -17.72 -9.09
C PHE A 229 5.70 -16.65 -9.19
N GLU A 230 6.50 -16.43 -8.17
CA GLU A 230 7.69 -15.59 -8.26
C GLU A 230 8.75 -16.16 -9.24
N ARG A 231 8.74 -17.49 -9.45
CA ARG A 231 9.69 -18.22 -10.32
C ARG A 231 9.10 -18.57 -11.68
N VAL A 232 7.80 -18.67 -11.77
CA VAL A 232 7.05 -18.93 -13.01
C VAL A 232 6.77 -17.61 -13.71
N VAL A 233 6.90 -17.58 -15.04
CA VAL A 233 6.50 -16.41 -15.84
C VAL A 233 4.99 -16.32 -15.88
N VAL A 234 4.42 -15.26 -15.36
CA VAL A 234 2.96 -15.03 -15.30
C VAL A 234 2.56 -14.09 -16.43
N ALA A 235 1.70 -14.57 -17.32
CA ALA A 235 1.19 -13.81 -18.45
C ALA A 235 -0.31 -13.54 -18.30
N SER A 236 -0.68 -12.28 -18.41
CA SER A 236 -2.06 -11.77 -18.33
C SER A 236 -2.57 -11.38 -19.70
N ILE A 237 -3.85 -11.63 -19.98
CA ILE A 237 -4.47 -11.26 -21.26
C ILE A 237 -4.64 -9.75 -21.45
N GLY A 238 -4.62 -8.98 -20.37
CA GLY A 238 -4.82 -7.53 -20.45
C GLY A 238 -5.12 -6.88 -19.10
N PRO A 239 -5.38 -5.55 -19.09
CA PRO A 239 -5.36 -4.71 -17.89
C PRO A 239 -6.20 -5.22 -16.71
N THR A 240 -7.44 -5.63 -16.95
CA THR A 240 -8.33 -6.12 -15.87
C THR A 240 -7.80 -7.38 -15.19
N THR A 241 -7.20 -8.31 -15.94
CA THR A 241 -6.62 -9.54 -15.38
C THR A 241 -5.30 -9.24 -14.69
N SER A 242 -4.51 -8.34 -15.24
CA SER A 242 -3.27 -7.84 -14.63
C SER A 242 -3.53 -7.13 -13.30
N GLU A 243 -4.57 -6.32 -13.25
CA GLU A 243 -5.02 -5.66 -12.02
C GLU A 243 -5.35 -6.70 -10.94
N THR A 244 -6.14 -7.71 -11.26
CA THR A 244 -6.49 -8.80 -10.32
C THR A 244 -5.27 -9.61 -9.88
N LEU A 245 -4.32 -9.91 -10.78
CA LEU A 245 -3.06 -10.57 -10.40
C LEU A 245 -2.30 -9.75 -9.38
N ARG A 246 -2.15 -8.43 -9.60
CA ARG A 246 -1.47 -7.52 -8.66
C ARG A 246 -2.23 -7.37 -7.34
N GLU A 247 -3.57 -7.26 -7.38
CA GLU A 247 -4.42 -7.25 -6.17
C GLU A 247 -4.27 -8.53 -5.34
N CYS A 248 -3.98 -9.64 -6.00
CA CYS A 248 -3.72 -10.94 -5.36
C CYS A 248 -2.24 -11.14 -5.02
N GLU A 249 -1.39 -10.11 -5.12
CA GLU A 249 0.06 -10.17 -4.87
C GLU A 249 0.79 -11.18 -5.77
N LEU A 250 0.35 -11.30 -7.02
CA LEU A 250 0.99 -12.15 -8.02
C LEU A 250 1.68 -11.29 -9.10
N PRO A 251 2.82 -11.75 -9.63
CA PRO A 251 3.53 -11.03 -10.66
C PRO A 251 2.72 -10.95 -11.96
N VAL A 252 2.99 -9.91 -12.75
CA VAL A 252 2.56 -9.79 -14.15
C VAL A 252 3.81 -9.54 -14.97
N ASP A 253 4.31 -10.58 -15.59
CA ASP A 253 5.56 -10.53 -16.35
C ASP A 253 5.35 -10.21 -17.83
N VAL A 254 4.17 -10.58 -18.37
CA VAL A 254 3.79 -10.39 -19.77
C VAL A 254 2.34 -9.93 -19.86
N GLU A 255 2.10 -8.84 -20.59
CA GLU A 255 0.77 -8.36 -20.99
C GLU A 255 0.84 -7.93 -22.46
N PRO A 256 0.01 -8.47 -23.38
CA PRO A 256 0.02 -8.08 -24.77
C PRO A 256 -0.70 -6.73 -24.99
N GLU A 257 -0.32 -5.99 -26.02
CA GLU A 257 -0.99 -4.73 -26.40
C GLU A 257 -2.49 -4.91 -26.71
N HIS A 258 -2.87 -6.10 -27.20
CA HIS A 258 -4.26 -6.42 -27.51
C HIS A 258 -4.75 -7.57 -26.66
N SER A 259 -5.81 -7.36 -25.90
CA SER A 259 -6.44 -8.33 -24.97
C SER A 259 -7.15 -9.47 -25.70
N LYS A 260 -6.39 -10.26 -26.48
CA LYS A 260 -6.88 -11.44 -27.22
C LYS A 260 -6.00 -12.66 -26.92
N MET A 261 -6.62 -13.83 -26.80
CA MET A 261 -5.96 -15.09 -26.47
C MET A 261 -4.75 -15.40 -27.34
N GLY A 262 -4.86 -15.20 -28.66
CA GLY A 262 -3.74 -15.41 -29.58
C GLY A 262 -2.56 -14.47 -29.32
N HIS A 263 -2.80 -13.19 -29.04
CA HIS A 263 -1.76 -12.22 -28.71
C HIS A 263 -1.10 -12.53 -27.37
N LEU A 264 -1.86 -13.00 -26.37
CA LEU A 264 -1.31 -13.45 -25.09
C LEU A 264 -0.31 -14.60 -25.29
N VAL A 265 -0.68 -15.62 -26.06
CA VAL A 265 0.18 -16.77 -26.32
C VAL A 265 1.43 -16.38 -27.11
N ILE A 266 1.29 -15.49 -28.11
CA ILE A 266 2.41 -14.95 -28.90
C ILE A 266 3.38 -14.18 -27.99
N ALA A 267 2.89 -13.22 -27.23
CA ALA A 267 3.72 -12.38 -26.34
C ALA A 267 4.43 -13.23 -25.26
N ALA A 268 3.74 -14.23 -24.72
CA ALA A 268 4.34 -15.17 -23.77
C ALA A 268 5.41 -16.07 -24.43
N ALA A 269 5.23 -16.49 -25.69
CA ALA A 269 6.22 -17.27 -26.43
C ALA A 269 7.47 -16.44 -26.79
N GLU A 270 7.29 -15.17 -27.14
CA GLU A 270 8.39 -14.23 -27.47
C GLU A 270 9.29 -13.94 -26.27
N GLN A 271 8.71 -13.78 -25.08
CA GLN A 271 9.40 -13.31 -23.89
C GLN A 271 9.71 -14.41 -22.88
N GLY A 272 8.99 -15.55 -22.95
CA GLY A 272 8.99 -16.59 -21.93
C GLY A 272 10.39 -17.12 -21.59
N HIS A 273 11.19 -17.46 -22.58
CA HIS A 273 12.54 -17.99 -22.36
C HIS A 273 13.44 -17.01 -21.60
N ARG A 274 13.49 -15.77 -22.05
CA ARG A 274 14.30 -14.71 -21.43
C ARG A 274 13.86 -14.45 -19.99
N LEU A 275 12.53 -14.39 -19.75
CA LEU A 275 11.98 -14.13 -18.43
C LEU A 275 12.18 -15.32 -17.48
N CYS A 276 12.06 -16.57 -17.96
CA CYS A 276 12.38 -17.76 -17.17
C CYS A 276 13.86 -17.76 -16.72
N GLU A 277 14.78 -17.45 -17.62
CA GLU A 277 16.21 -17.35 -17.28
C GLU A 277 16.49 -16.24 -16.26
N GLN A 278 15.83 -15.08 -16.40
CA GLN A 278 15.95 -13.97 -15.45
C GLN A 278 15.45 -14.36 -14.05
N LYS A 279 14.25 -14.97 -13.96
CA LYS A 279 13.69 -15.43 -12.68
C LYS A 279 14.52 -16.54 -12.04
N GLN A 280 15.08 -17.45 -12.83
CA GLN A 280 15.99 -18.50 -12.33
C GLN A 280 17.31 -17.93 -11.81
N LYS A 281 17.90 -16.92 -12.47
CA LYS A 281 19.10 -16.23 -11.98
C LYS A 281 18.84 -15.48 -10.68
N LEU A 282 17.70 -14.81 -10.55
CA LEU A 282 17.29 -14.13 -9.32
C LEU A 282 17.06 -15.13 -8.17
N ALA A 283 16.50 -16.30 -8.47
CA ALA A 283 16.29 -17.37 -7.48
C ALA A 283 17.59 -18.15 -7.16
N GLY A 284 18.53 -18.24 -8.08
CA GLY A 284 19.81 -18.99 -7.91
C GLY A 284 20.93 -18.20 -7.20
N GLY A 285 20.77 -16.88 -7.01
CA GLY A 285 21.73 -16.04 -6.29
C GLY A 285 21.74 -16.24 -4.77
N ASN A 286 20.77 -16.96 -4.20
CA ASN A 286 20.65 -17.23 -2.76
C ASN A 286 20.14 -18.65 -2.46
N GLY A 287 20.78 -19.70 -2.97
CA GLY A 287 20.22 -21.01 -2.67
C GLY A 287 21.04 -22.22 -3.07
N ALA A 288 22.28 -22.31 -2.60
CA ALA A 288 22.90 -23.64 -2.44
C ALA A 288 22.96 -23.93 -0.94
N THR A 289 22.30 -25.03 -0.57
CA THR A 289 22.23 -25.64 0.75
C THR A 289 21.04 -25.20 1.60
N ILE A 290 19.97 -25.99 1.62
CA ILE A 290 19.36 -26.67 2.76
C ILE A 290 18.05 -27.35 2.27
N PHE A 291 18.13 -28.62 1.83
CA PHE A 291 17.03 -29.56 1.94
C PHE A 291 17.51 -30.75 2.75
N ALA A 292 17.25 -30.70 4.05
CA ALA A 292 17.18 -31.89 4.90
C ALA A 292 16.29 -31.57 6.10
N THR A 293 15.14 -32.29 6.15
CA THR A 293 14.36 -32.65 7.34
C THR A 293 13.85 -31.52 8.24
N ALA A 294 12.58 -31.12 8.03
CA ALA A 294 11.81 -30.43 9.06
C ALA A 294 11.08 -31.44 9.94
N LYS A 295 11.59 -31.75 11.11
CA LYS A 295 10.83 -32.21 12.27
C LYS A 295 10.40 -30.97 13.06
N SER A 296 9.15 -31.04 13.58
CA SER A 296 8.50 -30.07 14.44
C SER A 296 9.44 -29.38 15.42
N ALA A 297 9.44 -28.05 15.44
CA ALA A 297 10.04 -27.26 16.50
C ALA A 297 9.06 -26.15 16.95
N THR A 298 8.84 -26.12 18.25
CA THR A 298 8.23 -25.13 19.12
C THR A 298 8.68 -23.70 18.78
N PRO A 299 7.88 -22.65 19.02
CA PRO A 299 8.25 -21.28 18.66
C PRO A 299 9.46 -20.83 19.43
N THR A 300 10.57 -20.70 18.73
CA THR A 300 11.83 -20.17 19.25
C THR A 300 11.80 -18.64 19.24
N ALA A 301 12.36 -18.06 20.30
CA ALA A 301 12.61 -16.64 20.49
C ALA A 301 13.22 -15.97 19.25
N ALA A 302 12.95 -14.65 19.09
CA ALA A 302 13.51 -13.82 18.04
C ALA A 302 15.03 -14.04 17.87
N PRO A 303 15.55 -14.03 16.62
CA PRO A 303 16.97 -14.22 16.39
C PRO A 303 17.77 -13.10 17.07
N ALA A 304 18.87 -13.49 17.72
CA ALA A 304 19.81 -12.55 18.32
C ALA A 304 20.37 -11.58 17.26
N PRO A 305 20.62 -10.30 17.61
CA PRO A 305 21.13 -9.32 16.68
C PRO A 305 22.44 -9.79 16.03
N SER A 306 22.58 -9.48 14.74
CA SER A 306 23.83 -9.73 14.00
C SER A 306 25.00 -9.06 14.74
N ALA A 307 26.06 -9.80 15.03
CA ALA A 307 27.22 -9.32 15.78
C ALA A 307 27.89 -8.06 15.20
N ALA A 308 27.59 -7.71 13.97
CA ALA A 308 28.12 -6.51 13.28
C ALA A 308 27.40 -5.19 13.65
N ARG A 309 26.21 -5.26 14.27
CA ARG A 309 25.38 -4.09 14.62
C ARG A 309 25.16 -3.88 16.12
N SER A 310 25.74 -4.73 16.95
CA SER A 310 25.62 -4.59 18.40
C SER A 310 26.66 -3.61 18.97
N GLY A 311 26.25 -2.84 19.98
CA GLY A 311 27.10 -1.84 20.61
C GLY A 311 26.61 -1.44 22.00
N PRO A 312 27.31 -0.52 22.69
CA PRO A 312 26.95 -0.08 24.03
C PRO A 312 25.53 0.49 24.17
N TRP A 313 24.92 0.93 23.08
CA TRP A 313 23.53 1.41 23.03
C TRP A 313 22.49 0.30 23.22
N ASP A 314 22.81 -0.97 22.90
CA ASP A 314 21.88 -2.10 22.96
C ASP A 314 21.35 -2.36 24.37
N ASP A 315 22.19 -2.13 25.38
CA ASP A 315 21.82 -2.25 26.79
C ASP A 315 21.22 -0.95 27.36
N GLY A 316 21.19 0.12 26.56
CA GLY A 316 20.57 1.38 26.92
C GLY A 316 19.04 1.27 27.07
N PRO A 317 18.43 2.14 27.92
CA PRO A 317 17.00 2.04 28.24
C PRO A 317 16.09 2.15 27.00
N PHE A 318 16.47 2.95 25.99
CA PHE A 318 15.70 3.12 24.78
C PHE A 318 15.64 1.83 23.94
N MET A 319 16.79 1.23 23.61
CA MET A 319 16.84 0.02 22.80
C MET A 319 16.20 -1.18 23.51
N ARG A 320 16.39 -1.28 24.81
CA ARG A 320 15.71 -2.29 25.64
C ARG A 320 14.19 -2.13 25.61
N ALA A 321 13.69 -0.89 25.73
CA ALA A 321 12.25 -0.61 25.62
C ALA A 321 11.71 -0.95 24.23
N CYS A 322 12.41 -0.62 23.14
CA CYS A 322 12.02 -1.01 21.77
C CYS A 322 11.84 -2.54 21.65
N ARG A 323 12.65 -3.32 22.36
CA ARG A 323 12.60 -4.80 22.39
C ARG A 323 11.70 -5.35 23.50
N ARG A 324 10.99 -4.50 24.23
CA ARG A 324 10.13 -4.84 25.37
C ARG A 324 10.87 -5.59 26.49
N LEU A 325 12.13 -5.27 26.67
CA LEU A 325 12.94 -5.77 27.79
C LEU A 325 12.72 -4.86 29.01
N PRO A 326 12.87 -5.38 30.23
CA PRO A 326 12.81 -4.59 31.46
C PRO A 326 13.84 -3.47 31.44
N VAL A 327 13.44 -2.28 31.92
CA VAL A 327 14.30 -1.10 32.07
C VAL A 327 14.26 -0.58 33.50
N GLU A 328 15.33 0.06 33.95
CA GLU A 328 15.42 0.66 35.29
C GLU A 328 14.51 1.91 35.40
N ARG A 329 14.32 2.61 34.31
CA ARG A 329 13.42 3.76 34.16
C ARG A 329 12.87 3.83 32.74
N THR A 330 11.72 4.46 32.57
CA THR A 330 11.16 4.70 31.25
C THR A 330 12.08 5.62 30.45
N PRO A 331 12.57 5.21 29.26
CA PRO A 331 13.36 6.10 28.41
C PRO A 331 12.52 7.25 27.87
N VAL A 332 13.14 8.41 27.72
CA VAL A 332 12.50 9.61 27.20
C VAL A 332 13.34 10.27 26.10
N TRP A 333 12.70 10.57 25.00
CA TRP A 333 13.19 11.47 23.95
C TRP A 333 12.02 12.22 23.34
N LEU A 334 12.25 13.28 22.58
CA LEU A 334 11.17 14.13 22.13
C LEU A 334 11.26 14.40 20.63
N MET A 335 10.16 14.21 19.92
CA MET A 335 10.04 14.61 18.52
C MET A 335 10.26 16.13 18.40
N ARG A 336 11.13 16.55 17.49
CA ARG A 336 11.61 17.94 17.35
C ARG A 336 12.39 18.44 18.57
N GLN A 337 13.09 17.55 19.29
CA GLN A 337 13.95 17.92 20.43
C GLN A 337 15.03 18.97 20.08
N ALA A 338 15.53 18.97 18.85
CA ALA A 338 16.24 20.09 18.26
C ALA A 338 15.25 20.94 17.44
N GLY A 339 15.04 22.19 17.79
CA GLY A 339 14.02 22.96 17.12
C GLY A 339 13.96 24.43 17.47
N ARG A 340 13.06 25.18 16.83
CA ARG A 340 12.91 26.64 16.92
C ARG A 340 12.67 27.21 18.32
N TYR A 341 12.28 26.38 19.28
CA TYR A 341 12.12 26.81 20.68
C TYR A 341 13.45 26.99 21.39
N MET A 342 14.55 26.38 20.94
CA MET A 342 15.90 26.52 21.50
C MET A 342 16.63 27.76 20.92
N GLN A 343 17.31 28.51 21.78
CA GLN A 343 18.07 29.68 21.34
C GLN A 343 19.24 29.26 20.44
N GLU A 344 19.95 28.21 20.81
CA GLU A 344 21.09 27.68 20.08
C GLU A 344 20.73 27.32 18.63
N TYR A 345 19.57 26.73 18.44
CA TYR A 345 19.04 26.46 17.11
C TYR A 345 18.73 27.74 16.33
N ARG A 346 18.11 28.75 16.98
CA ARG A 346 17.81 30.05 16.33
C ARG A 346 19.06 30.77 15.89
N ASP A 347 20.15 30.67 16.67
CA ASP A 347 21.44 31.30 16.35
C ASP A 347 22.07 30.67 15.10
N VAL A 348 21.95 29.38 14.91
CA VAL A 348 22.34 28.67 13.68
C VAL A 348 21.45 29.11 12.52
N ARG A 349 20.11 29.09 12.71
CA ARG A 349 19.13 29.47 11.68
C ARG A 349 19.23 30.92 11.21
N ALA A 350 19.73 31.79 12.02
CA ALA A 350 19.96 33.20 11.64
C ALA A 350 21.07 33.36 10.56
N LYS A 351 21.90 32.34 10.38
CA LYS A 351 23.07 32.38 9.46
C LYS A 351 22.83 31.59 8.17
N THR A 352 21.73 30.82 8.05
CA THR A 352 21.47 29.93 6.91
C THR A 352 19.98 29.73 6.68
N THR A 353 19.58 29.37 5.48
CA THR A 353 18.19 28.93 5.17
C THR A 353 17.92 27.55 5.77
N PHE A 354 16.62 27.15 5.82
CA PHE A 354 16.27 25.85 6.39
C PHE A 354 16.79 24.68 5.53
N LEU A 355 16.68 24.80 4.23
CA LEU A 355 17.15 23.77 3.30
C LEU A 355 18.67 23.66 3.29
N GLU A 356 19.38 24.78 3.32
CA GLU A 356 20.84 24.79 3.44
C GLU A 356 21.31 24.19 4.77
N LEU A 357 20.60 24.44 5.88
CA LEU A 357 20.87 23.78 7.15
C LEU A 357 20.69 22.26 7.02
N CYS A 358 19.56 21.79 6.48
CA CYS A 358 19.31 20.35 6.28
C CYS A 358 20.37 19.68 5.38
N LYS A 359 20.95 20.44 4.44
CA LYS A 359 22.01 19.95 3.52
C LYS A 359 23.44 20.16 4.07
N ASN A 360 23.59 20.64 5.31
CA ASN A 360 24.89 20.83 5.95
C ASN A 360 25.08 19.83 7.12
N PRO A 361 25.79 18.71 6.92
CA PRO A 361 25.92 17.66 7.92
C PRO A 361 26.52 18.12 9.25
N ALA A 362 27.54 19.02 9.20
CA ALA A 362 28.20 19.51 10.40
C ALA A 362 27.24 20.34 11.27
N LEU A 363 26.48 21.24 10.66
CA LEU A 363 25.50 22.08 11.39
C LEU A 363 24.33 21.21 11.91
N CYS A 364 23.89 20.23 11.15
CA CYS A 364 22.84 19.29 11.59
C CYS A 364 23.30 18.49 12.82
N ALA A 365 24.54 17.96 12.80
CA ALA A 365 25.12 17.24 13.93
C ALA A 365 25.29 18.16 15.16
N GLU A 366 25.80 19.36 14.98
CA GLU A 366 25.96 20.38 16.06
C GLU A 366 24.62 20.67 16.74
N VAL A 367 23.59 20.95 15.96
CA VAL A 367 22.23 21.25 16.45
C VAL A 367 21.68 20.06 17.24
N MET A 368 21.88 18.84 16.74
CA MET A 368 21.40 17.63 17.40
C MET A 368 22.16 17.34 18.70
N LEU A 369 23.48 17.38 18.69
CA LEU A 369 24.32 17.13 19.86
C LEU A 369 24.05 18.16 20.97
N THR A 370 23.83 19.41 20.59
CA THR A 370 23.45 20.49 21.53
C THR A 370 22.11 20.16 22.21
N ALA A 371 21.11 19.72 21.45
CA ALA A 371 19.81 19.35 22.00
C ALA A 371 19.92 18.15 22.97
N VAL A 372 20.61 17.07 22.57
CA VAL A 372 20.80 15.88 23.41
C VAL A 372 21.51 16.26 24.72
N LYS A 373 22.57 17.03 24.66
CA LYS A 373 23.34 17.49 25.84
C LYS A 373 22.50 18.39 26.75
N ARG A 374 21.72 19.31 26.16
CA ARG A 374 20.89 20.27 26.91
C ARG A 374 19.72 19.61 27.62
N LEU A 375 19.06 18.64 26.97
CA LEU A 375 17.84 18.01 27.44
C LEU A 375 18.10 16.71 28.22
N ASP A 376 19.30 16.14 28.10
CA ASP A 376 19.68 14.85 28.72
C ASP A 376 18.70 13.72 28.35
N VAL A 377 18.40 13.52 27.06
CA VAL A 377 17.47 12.51 26.54
C VAL A 377 18.15 11.18 26.26
N ASP A 378 17.33 10.10 26.12
CA ASP A 378 17.81 8.73 25.98
C ASP A 378 17.97 8.26 24.52
N ALA A 379 17.67 9.11 23.55
CA ALA A 379 17.91 8.85 22.13
C ALA A 379 18.08 10.15 21.34
N ALA A 380 18.84 10.09 20.26
CA ALA A 380 19.15 11.22 19.39
C ALA A 380 18.52 11.01 18.01
N ILE A 381 17.41 11.66 17.69
CA ILE A 381 16.88 11.66 16.33
C ILE A 381 17.68 12.65 15.48
N ILE A 382 18.12 12.24 14.28
CA ILE A 382 18.87 13.14 13.39
C ILE A 382 18.09 14.41 13.06
N PHE A 383 18.80 15.51 12.84
CA PHE A 383 18.18 16.73 12.34
C PHE A 383 18.10 16.68 10.82
N SER A 384 16.88 16.70 10.30
CA SER A 384 16.54 16.73 8.88
C SER A 384 15.06 17.11 8.73
N ASP A 385 14.53 17.07 7.50
CA ASP A 385 13.10 17.17 7.23
C ASP A 385 12.61 15.94 6.47
N LEU A 386 11.28 15.74 6.39
CA LEU A 386 10.66 14.61 5.70
C LEU A 386 10.79 14.71 4.18
N LEU A 387 10.85 15.94 3.65
CA LEU A 387 10.64 16.24 2.23
C LEU A 387 11.90 16.31 1.34
N PRO A 388 13.14 16.51 1.85
CA PRO A 388 14.32 16.59 0.97
C PRO A 388 14.50 15.39 0.04
N MET A 389 13.97 14.22 0.41
CA MET A 389 14.00 13.05 -0.46
C MET A 389 13.13 13.19 -1.72
N LEU A 390 12.19 14.12 -1.74
CA LEU A 390 11.33 14.37 -2.90
C LEU A 390 12.06 15.14 -4.02
N GLU A 391 13.09 15.91 -3.71
CA GLU A 391 13.89 16.65 -4.72
C GLU A 391 14.53 15.69 -5.74
N PRO A 392 15.33 14.67 -5.34
CA PRO A 392 15.91 13.72 -6.28
C PRO A 392 14.87 12.79 -6.93
N MET A 393 13.65 12.76 -6.42
CA MET A 393 12.52 12.10 -7.06
C MET A 393 11.84 12.95 -8.14
N GLY A 394 12.34 14.15 -8.44
CA GLY A 394 11.87 15.04 -9.51
C GLY A 394 10.84 16.08 -9.08
N LEU A 395 10.67 16.30 -7.78
CA LEU A 395 9.77 17.33 -7.25
C LEU A 395 10.53 18.59 -6.89
N ASP A 396 10.02 19.74 -7.34
CA ASP A 396 10.62 21.06 -7.14
C ASP A 396 10.19 21.63 -5.78
N LEU A 397 11.00 21.34 -4.74
CA LEU A 397 10.72 21.63 -3.34
C LEU A 397 11.36 22.94 -2.90
N GLU A 398 10.56 23.84 -2.34
CA GLU A 398 10.99 25.06 -1.68
C GLU A 398 10.46 25.12 -0.24
N PHE A 399 11.24 25.72 0.67
CA PHE A 399 10.78 26.11 2.01
C PHE A 399 10.62 27.63 2.06
N ALA A 400 9.45 28.10 1.62
CA ALA A 400 9.14 29.53 1.57
C ALA A 400 9.09 30.18 2.95
N HIS A 401 9.53 31.41 3.05
CA HIS A 401 9.60 32.14 4.33
C HIS A 401 8.18 32.39 4.87
N GLY A 402 7.82 31.74 5.99
CA GLY A 402 6.52 31.93 6.65
C GLY A 402 5.39 31.03 6.16
N GLU A 403 5.52 30.37 5.01
CA GLU A 403 4.46 29.55 4.41
C GLU A 403 4.67 28.03 4.57
N GLY A 404 5.87 27.58 4.93
CA GLY A 404 6.24 26.16 5.03
C GLY A 404 6.74 25.59 3.70
N PRO A 405 6.72 24.25 3.53
CA PRO A 405 7.16 23.61 2.30
C PRO A 405 6.16 23.84 1.16
N VAL A 406 6.68 24.13 -0.03
CA VAL A 406 5.94 24.31 -1.28
C VAL A 406 6.57 23.41 -2.35
N ILE A 407 5.76 22.67 -3.10
CA ILE A 407 6.17 21.91 -4.28
C ILE A 407 5.58 22.60 -5.51
N HIS A 408 6.44 23.15 -6.36
CA HIS A 408 6.04 23.99 -7.51
C HIS A 408 5.51 23.18 -8.70
N ASN A 409 5.84 21.89 -8.78
CA ASN A 409 5.37 20.95 -9.80
C ASN A 409 4.58 19.79 -9.19
N PRO A 410 3.47 20.06 -8.47
CA PRO A 410 2.73 19.02 -7.76
C PRO A 410 2.15 17.98 -8.74
N VAL A 411 1.93 16.78 -8.22
CA VAL A 411 1.30 15.66 -8.92
C VAL A 411 -0.22 15.85 -8.93
N ARG A 412 -0.84 15.91 -10.11
CA ARG A 412 -2.28 16.12 -10.23
C ARG A 412 -3.02 14.98 -10.93
N ASP A 413 -2.33 14.24 -11.77
CA ASP A 413 -2.86 13.14 -12.56
C ASP A 413 -1.81 12.04 -12.81
N ALA A 414 -2.18 11.03 -13.59
CA ALA A 414 -1.30 9.90 -13.91
C ALA A 414 -0.04 10.31 -14.69
N ALA A 415 -0.14 11.32 -15.59
CA ALA A 415 1.02 11.80 -16.34
C ALA A 415 2.05 12.48 -15.41
N ASP A 416 1.57 13.17 -14.39
CA ASP A 416 2.43 13.76 -13.37
C ASP A 416 3.10 12.69 -12.50
N VAL A 417 2.43 11.57 -12.21
CA VAL A 417 3.03 10.44 -11.48
C VAL A 417 4.23 9.88 -12.25
N ASP A 418 4.20 9.85 -13.57
CA ASP A 418 5.31 9.34 -14.38
C ASP A 418 6.58 10.20 -14.28
N ARG A 419 6.45 11.47 -13.88
CA ARG A 419 7.59 12.36 -13.58
C ARG A 419 8.26 12.05 -12.24
N VAL A 420 7.57 11.40 -11.31
CA VAL A 420 8.13 11.04 -10.01
C VAL A 420 9.05 9.84 -10.16
N ILE A 421 10.34 10.05 -10.02
CA ILE A 421 11.38 9.04 -10.20
C ILE A 421 11.55 8.26 -8.88
N GLU A 422 11.62 6.92 -8.98
CA GLU A 422 11.99 6.10 -7.83
C GLU A 422 13.48 6.27 -7.53
N LEU A 423 13.85 6.45 -6.27
CA LEU A 423 15.25 6.51 -5.87
C LEU A 423 15.91 5.15 -6.07
N GLU A 424 16.87 5.05 -6.97
CA GLU A 424 17.68 3.83 -7.15
C GLU A 424 18.70 3.67 -6.02
N SER A 425 19.22 4.78 -5.50
CA SER A 425 20.13 4.84 -4.35
C SER A 425 19.87 6.10 -3.52
N ALA A 426 20.41 6.15 -2.31
CA ALA A 426 20.36 7.35 -1.45
C ALA A 426 21.58 8.28 -1.65
N GLU A 427 22.35 8.12 -2.71
CA GLU A 427 23.58 8.91 -2.95
C GLU A 427 23.30 10.41 -3.08
N SER A 428 22.20 10.78 -3.72
CA SER A 428 21.74 12.18 -3.82
C SER A 428 21.41 12.82 -2.47
N LEU A 429 21.19 11.99 -1.44
CA LEU A 429 20.90 12.39 -0.05
C LEU A 429 22.09 12.14 0.89
N HIS A 430 23.33 12.02 0.35
CA HIS A 430 24.54 11.70 1.10
C HIS A 430 24.75 12.59 2.33
N PHE A 431 24.29 13.84 2.28
CA PHE A 431 24.38 14.78 3.40
C PHE A 431 23.62 14.30 4.64
N VAL A 432 22.53 13.54 4.50
CA VAL A 432 21.81 12.94 5.63
C VAL A 432 22.63 11.81 6.23
N MET A 433 23.19 10.94 5.41
CA MET A 433 24.06 9.84 5.87
C MET A 433 25.32 10.36 6.57
N GLU A 434 25.87 11.46 6.09
CA GLU A 434 27.00 12.11 6.76
C GLU A 434 26.57 12.74 8.09
N THR A 435 25.38 13.35 8.17
CA THR A 435 24.80 13.80 9.44
C THR A 435 24.68 12.66 10.44
N VAL A 436 24.22 11.46 10.01
CA VAL A 436 24.15 10.28 10.87
C VAL A 436 25.53 9.89 11.40
N ARG A 437 26.56 9.84 10.53
CA ARG A 437 27.94 9.45 10.91
C ARG A 437 28.53 10.44 11.91
N LEU A 438 28.42 11.74 11.63
CA LEU A 438 28.94 12.80 12.51
C LEU A 438 28.21 12.79 13.87
N THR A 439 26.87 12.69 13.84
CA THR A 439 26.09 12.59 15.08
C THR A 439 26.50 11.38 15.90
N ARG A 440 26.65 10.19 15.26
CA ARG A 440 27.06 8.96 15.96
C ARG A 440 28.47 9.07 16.55
N ALA A 441 29.41 9.70 15.85
CA ALA A 441 30.80 9.82 16.28
C ALA A 441 30.95 10.62 17.58
N ASP A 442 30.14 11.67 17.74
CA ASP A 442 30.25 12.64 18.85
C ASP A 442 29.25 12.36 20.00
N LEU A 443 28.29 11.45 19.80
CA LEU A 443 27.35 11.05 20.87
C LEU A 443 27.99 10.09 21.87
N PRO A 444 27.57 10.15 23.17
CA PRO A 444 27.89 9.09 24.13
C PRO A 444 27.51 7.71 23.57
N ALA A 445 28.39 6.73 23.78
CA ALA A 445 28.25 5.41 23.14
C ALA A 445 26.94 4.67 23.47
N HIS A 446 26.32 4.96 24.63
CA HIS A 446 25.08 4.32 25.08
C HIS A 446 23.80 4.99 24.53
N ILE A 447 23.89 6.18 23.92
CA ILE A 447 22.74 6.90 23.33
C ILE A 447 22.61 6.49 21.86
N PRO A 448 21.52 5.84 21.42
CA PRO A 448 21.33 5.48 20.02
C PRO A 448 20.97 6.69 19.15
N VAL A 449 21.38 6.64 17.88
CA VAL A 449 20.93 7.55 16.82
C VAL A 449 19.68 6.98 16.18
N LEU A 450 18.66 7.80 16.06
CA LEU A 450 17.44 7.49 15.33
C LEU A 450 17.47 8.15 13.95
N GLY A 451 17.36 7.32 12.91
CA GLY A 451 17.03 7.77 11.57
C GLY A 451 15.52 7.98 11.41
N PHE A 452 15.09 8.65 10.36
CA PHE A 452 13.69 8.78 10.07
C PHE A 452 13.38 9.07 8.60
N ALA A 453 12.11 8.86 8.22
CA ALA A 453 11.56 9.31 6.95
C ALA A 453 10.06 9.64 7.10
N GLY A 454 9.51 10.36 6.14
CA GLY A 454 8.06 10.46 5.96
C GLY A 454 7.49 9.12 5.48
N ALA A 455 6.30 8.77 5.99
CA ALA A 455 5.56 7.64 5.46
C ALA A 455 5.08 7.91 4.02
N PRO A 456 4.86 6.87 3.22
CA PRO A 456 4.45 7.03 1.83
C PRO A 456 3.21 7.92 1.65
N PHE A 457 2.18 7.79 2.50
CA PHE A 457 0.97 8.62 2.39
C PHE A 457 1.25 10.10 2.69
N THR A 458 2.02 10.41 3.73
CA THR A 458 2.39 11.79 4.05
C THR A 458 3.21 12.41 2.92
N LEU A 459 4.18 11.69 2.35
CA LEU A 459 4.99 12.17 1.23
C LEU A 459 4.15 12.33 -0.05
N ALA A 460 3.28 11.36 -0.37
CA ALA A 460 2.35 11.45 -1.48
C ALA A 460 1.42 12.67 -1.33
N SER A 461 0.91 12.89 -0.12
CA SER A 461 0.03 14.03 0.14
C SER A 461 0.74 15.37 -0.07
N TYR A 462 2.00 15.53 0.35
CA TYR A 462 2.79 16.71 0.02
C TYR A 462 3.04 16.85 -1.47
N ALA A 463 3.44 15.76 -2.13
CA ALA A 463 3.69 15.73 -3.57
C ALA A 463 2.44 16.11 -4.39
N ILE A 464 1.26 15.69 -3.94
CA ILE A 464 0.00 15.93 -4.63
C ILE A 464 -0.61 17.28 -4.26
N GLU A 465 -0.69 17.66 -2.99
CA GLU A 465 -1.27 18.94 -2.57
C GLU A 465 -0.38 20.14 -2.94
N GLY A 466 0.93 19.94 -3.09
CA GLY A 466 1.90 20.99 -3.38
C GLY A 466 2.30 21.80 -2.16
N GLY A 467 1.78 21.48 -0.98
CA GLY A 467 2.01 22.19 0.28
C GLY A 467 1.04 21.73 1.36
N ALA A 468 0.87 22.58 2.40
CA ALA A 468 -0.08 22.28 3.47
C ALA A 468 -1.52 22.19 2.96
N SER A 469 -2.28 21.19 3.42
CA SER A 469 -3.70 20.99 3.05
C SER A 469 -4.56 20.76 4.29
N ARG A 470 -5.81 21.28 4.27
CA ARG A 470 -6.81 21.03 5.31
C ARG A 470 -7.81 19.93 4.91
N SER A 471 -8.10 19.81 3.62
CA SER A 471 -9.13 18.92 3.09
C SER A 471 -8.55 17.69 2.40
N TYR A 472 -7.27 17.72 2.01
CA TYR A 472 -6.62 16.67 1.20
C TYR A 472 -7.39 16.39 -0.10
N LEU A 473 -7.91 17.47 -0.72
CA LEU A 473 -8.80 17.37 -1.87
C LEU A 473 -8.15 16.64 -3.03
N HIS A 474 -6.94 17.08 -3.43
CA HIS A 474 -6.24 16.48 -4.57
C HIS A 474 -5.73 15.08 -4.25
N THR A 475 -5.21 14.86 -3.05
CA THR A 475 -4.75 13.55 -2.56
C THR A 475 -5.87 12.51 -2.60
N LYS A 476 -7.01 12.82 -1.98
CA LYS A 476 -8.16 11.91 -1.96
C LYS A 476 -8.77 11.76 -3.35
N THR A 477 -8.77 12.81 -4.16
CA THR A 477 -9.26 12.73 -5.55
C THR A 477 -8.42 11.75 -6.37
N LEU A 478 -7.08 11.85 -6.33
CA LEU A 478 -6.20 10.91 -7.02
C LEU A 478 -6.38 9.49 -6.48
N MET A 479 -6.38 9.33 -5.15
CA MET A 479 -6.55 8.06 -4.45
C MET A 479 -7.84 7.33 -4.84
N TYR A 480 -8.95 8.06 -4.97
CA TYR A 480 -10.25 7.45 -5.27
C TYR A 480 -10.49 7.31 -6.77
N ARG A 481 -9.96 8.21 -7.61
CA ARG A 481 -10.24 8.24 -9.05
C ARG A 481 -9.30 7.40 -9.89
N ASP A 482 -8.04 7.28 -9.48
CA ASP A 482 -7.02 6.57 -10.25
C ASP A 482 -6.18 5.67 -9.36
N ALA A 483 -6.70 4.45 -9.15
CA ALA A 483 -6.01 3.44 -8.34
C ALA A 483 -4.65 3.05 -8.93
N GLY A 484 -4.49 3.08 -10.27
CA GLY A 484 -3.22 2.76 -10.92
C GLY A 484 -2.15 3.84 -10.69
N ALA A 485 -2.51 5.11 -10.88
CA ALA A 485 -1.62 6.23 -10.58
C ALA A 485 -1.28 6.29 -9.09
N TRP A 486 -2.28 6.05 -8.23
CA TRP A 486 -2.08 5.98 -6.78
C TRP A 486 -1.08 4.87 -6.39
N ASP A 487 -1.31 3.64 -6.88
CA ASP A 487 -0.41 2.51 -6.63
C ASP A 487 1.00 2.78 -7.15
N ALA A 488 1.13 3.30 -8.36
CA ALA A 488 2.42 3.64 -8.95
C ALA A 488 3.20 4.66 -8.10
N LEU A 489 2.53 5.74 -7.65
CA LEU A 489 3.14 6.76 -6.80
C LEU A 489 3.52 6.19 -5.42
N MET A 490 2.57 5.53 -4.75
CA MET A 490 2.76 5.00 -3.41
C MET A 490 3.83 3.90 -3.37
N SER A 491 3.88 3.03 -4.38
CA SER A 491 4.90 1.99 -4.50
C SER A 491 6.30 2.56 -4.74
N ARG A 492 6.44 3.58 -5.61
CA ARG A 492 7.72 4.30 -5.82
C ARG A 492 8.19 4.97 -4.53
N LEU A 493 7.28 5.66 -3.83
CA LEU A 493 7.59 6.30 -2.55
C LEU A 493 7.99 5.26 -1.49
N ALA A 494 7.24 4.16 -1.36
CA ALA A 494 7.53 3.13 -0.36
C ALA A 494 8.91 2.50 -0.57
N ARG A 495 9.25 2.12 -1.81
CA ARG A 495 10.57 1.56 -2.11
C ARG A 495 11.69 2.59 -1.91
N SER A 496 11.46 3.84 -2.28
CA SER A 496 12.43 4.93 -2.05
C SER A 496 12.65 5.20 -0.56
N VAL A 497 11.58 5.23 0.25
CA VAL A 497 11.65 5.36 1.71
C VAL A 497 12.42 4.19 2.33
N GLY A 498 12.14 2.95 1.90
CA GLY A 498 12.87 1.77 2.38
C GLY A 498 14.36 1.86 2.11
N ARG A 499 14.77 2.25 0.90
CA ARG A 499 16.20 2.46 0.54
C ARG A 499 16.84 3.58 1.35
N TYR A 500 16.12 4.69 1.50
CA TYR A 500 16.60 5.85 2.26
C TYR A 500 16.81 5.53 3.74
N LEU A 501 15.90 4.79 4.38
CA LEU A 501 16.06 4.34 5.76
C LEU A 501 17.21 3.34 5.91
N ASN A 502 17.36 2.40 4.97
CA ASN A 502 18.49 1.45 4.98
C ASN A 502 19.83 2.17 4.86
N ALA A 503 19.95 3.20 4.02
CA ALA A 503 21.16 4.00 3.93
C ALA A 503 21.48 4.73 5.25
N GLN A 504 20.47 5.23 5.99
CA GLN A 504 20.66 5.81 7.32
C GLN A 504 21.15 4.77 8.34
N ILE A 505 20.61 3.54 8.27
CA ILE A 505 21.04 2.42 9.12
C ILE A 505 22.49 2.03 8.81
N GLU A 506 22.86 1.95 7.55
CA GLU A 506 24.24 1.68 7.11
C GLU A 506 25.21 2.80 7.53
N ALA A 507 24.73 4.04 7.57
CA ALA A 507 25.49 5.18 8.05
C ALA A 507 25.67 5.21 9.57
N GLY A 508 24.91 4.40 10.34
CA GLY A 508 25.05 4.25 11.79
C GLY A 508 23.82 4.58 12.61
N ALA A 509 22.61 4.65 12.04
CA ALA A 509 21.38 4.72 12.81
C ALA A 509 21.05 3.35 13.43
N GLN A 510 20.66 3.33 14.72
CA GLN A 510 20.36 2.10 15.47
C GLN A 510 18.87 1.76 15.51
N ALA A 511 18.01 2.74 15.26
CA ALA A 511 16.57 2.57 15.11
C ALA A 511 16.07 3.59 14.08
N VAL A 512 14.88 3.37 13.53
CA VAL A 512 14.28 4.30 12.56
C VAL A 512 12.82 4.59 12.90
N GLN A 513 12.37 5.81 12.58
CA GLN A 513 10.97 6.20 12.73
C GLN A 513 10.36 6.60 11.39
N ILE A 514 9.15 6.09 11.12
CA ILE A 514 8.33 6.46 9.97
C ILE A 514 7.26 7.43 10.48
N PHE A 515 7.18 8.62 9.86
CA PHE A 515 6.21 9.65 10.25
C PHE A 515 5.05 9.73 9.27
N ASP A 516 3.87 9.29 9.70
CA ASP A 516 2.62 9.47 8.95
C ASP A 516 1.74 10.55 9.60
N SER A 517 2.20 11.79 9.45
CA SER A 517 1.59 12.95 10.12
C SER A 517 0.24 13.37 9.53
N TRP A 518 -0.10 12.93 8.32
CA TRP A 518 -1.30 13.38 7.61
C TRP A 518 -2.36 12.30 7.44
N VAL A 519 -2.05 11.06 7.76
CA VAL A 519 -2.94 9.90 7.55
C VAL A 519 -4.23 9.93 8.39
N GLY A 520 -4.25 10.72 9.46
CA GLY A 520 -5.44 10.90 10.31
C GLY A 520 -6.66 11.49 9.61
N CYS A 521 -6.51 11.98 8.38
CA CYS A 521 -7.62 12.42 7.54
C CYS A 521 -8.43 11.25 6.93
N LEU A 522 -7.94 10.00 7.07
CA LEU A 522 -8.55 8.80 6.50
C LEU A 522 -9.39 8.04 7.53
N GLY A 523 -10.43 7.35 7.04
CA GLY A 523 -11.10 6.30 7.78
C GLY A 523 -10.28 4.99 7.77
N ALA A 524 -10.69 4.03 8.61
CA ALA A 524 -9.98 2.75 8.75
C ALA A 524 -9.94 1.93 7.44
N ASP A 525 -11.05 1.91 6.70
CA ASP A 525 -11.14 1.16 5.44
C ASP A 525 -10.27 1.77 4.34
N ASP A 526 -10.23 3.11 4.25
CA ASP A 526 -9.34 3.82 3.33
C ASP A 526 -7.87 3.58 3.68
N TYR A 527 -7.53 3.65 4.96
CA TYR A 527 -6.17 3.34 5.40
C TYR A 527 -5.79 1.91 5.02
N ARG A 528 -6.64 0.92 5.32
CA ARG A 528 -6.40 -0.49 5.00
C ARG A 528 -6.16 -0.69 3.51
N ARG A 529 -6.96 -0.01 2.69
CA ARG A 529 -6.92 -0.18 1.23
C ARG A 529 -5.79 0.58 0.56
N TYR A 530 -5.59 1.85 0.94
CA TYR A 530 -4.78 2.79 0.16
C TYR A 530 -3.44 3.14 0.81
N VAL A 531 -3.19 2.75 2.07
CA VAL A 531 -1.98 3.14 2.81
C VAL A 531 -1.24 1.95 3.40
N LEU A 532 -1.94 1.07 4.10
CA LEU A 532 -1.36 -0.05 4.85
C LEU A 532 -0.39 -0.92 4.02
N PRO A 533 -0.69 -1.31 2.75
CA PRO A 533 0.22 -2.14 1.96
C PRO A 533 1.59 -1.46 1.74
N TYR A 534 1.60 -0.16 1.54
CA TYR A 534 2.82 0.60 1.26
C TYR A 534 3.63 0.89 2.52
N THR A 535 2.96 1.15 3.65
CA THR A 535 3.63 1.26 4.95
C THR A 535 4.28 -0.08 5.34
N ARG A 536 3.59 -1.19 5.10
CA ARG A 536 4.12 -2.54 5.29
C ARG A 536 5.35 -2.78 4.41
N LEU A 537 5.29 -2.42 3.13
CA LEU A 537 6.42 -2.55 2.19
C LEU A 537 7.66 -1.80 2.68
N VAL A 538 7.51 -0.61 3.27
CA VAL A 538 8.63 0.12 3.90
C VAL A 538 9.20 -0.66 5.07
N ILE A 539 8.34 -1.14 5.97
CA ILE A 539 8.77 -1.80 7.22
C ILE A 539 9.46 -3.13 6.92
N GLU A 540 8.94 -3.90 5.98
CA GLU A 540 9.52 -5.18 5.53
C GLU A 540 10.88 -5.02 4.84
N ALA A 541 11.15 -3.84 4.26
CA ALA A 541 12.45 -3.53 3.67
C ALA A 541 13.55 -3.26 4.73
N ILE A 542 13.19 -3.03 6.00
CA ILE A 542 14.14 -2.73 7.08
C ILE A 542 14.64 -4.05 7.70
N PRO A 543 15.95 -4.17 8.01
CA PRO A 543 16.49 -5.35 8.67
C PRO A 543 15.77 -5.65 10.00
N ALA A 544 15.44 -6.91 10.23
CA ALA A 544 14.61 -7.36 11.36
C ALA A 544 15.21 -7.08 12.75
N ASP A 545 16.51 -6.88 12.83
CA ASP A 545 17.25 -6.54 14.06
C ASP A 545 17.20 -5.04 14.40
N VAL A 546 16.73 -4.19 13.48
CA VAL A 546 16.60 -2.74 13.65
C VAL A 546 15.19 -2.38 14.10
N PRO A 547 15.00 -1.77 15.28
CA PRO A 547 13.69 -1.31 15.70
C PRO A 547 13.09 -0.26 14.74
N VAL A 548 11.83 -0.48 14.35
CA VAL A 548 11.05 0.46 13.55
C VAL A 548 9.93 1.03 14.41
N ILE A 549 9.90 2.35 14.52
CA ILE A 549 8.80 3.09 15.16
C ILE A 549 7.83 3.53 14.06
N ASN A 550 6.63 2.95 14.05
CA ASN A 550 5.56 3.33 13.13
C ASN A 550 4.66 4.35 13.83
N PHE A 551 4.74 5.61 13.42
CA PHE A 551 4.05 6.73 14.06
C PHE A 551 3.05 7.39 13.11
N ALA A 552 1.79 7.52 13.56
CA ALA A 552 0.74 8.25 12.86
C ALA A 552 -0.01 9.17 13.83
N THR A 553 -0.64 10.20 13.28
CA THR A 553 -1.40 11.18 14.07
C THR A 553 -2.84 11.32 13.58
N GLY A 554 -3.71 11.79 14.45
CA GLY A 554 -5.01 12.38 14.13
C GLY A 554 -6.21 11.44 14.25
N ASN A 555 -6.04 10.13 14.04
CA ASN A 555 -7.15 9.18 14.11
C ASN A 555 -6.80 7.92 14.90
N PRO A 556 -7.21 7.82 16.19
CA PRO A 556 -6.94 6.64 17.00
C PRO A 556 -7.54 5.33 16.48
N ALA A 557 -8.58 5.38 15.64
CA ALA A 557 -9.16 4.18 15.02
C ALA A 557 -8.18 3.45 14.08
N LEU A 558 -7.09 4.10 13.66
CA LEU A 558 -6.05 3.50 12.82
C LEU A 558 -5.04 2.66 13.61
N LEU A 559 -5.00 2.74 14.94
CA LEU A 559 -3.99 2.06 15.75
C LEU A 559 -3.88 0.54 15.51
N PRO A 560 -4.99 -0.23 15.41
CA PRO A 560 -4.89 -1.66 15.09
C PRO A 560 -4.26 -1.89 13.70
N LEU A 561 -4.54 -1.01 12.74
CA LEU A 561 -4.01 -1.10 11.38
C LEU A 561 -2.54 -0.70 11.30
N LEU A 562 -2.09 0.25 12.11
CA LEU A 562 -0.66 0.57 12.27
C LEU A 562 0.11 -0.64 12.81
N SER A 563 -0.45 -1.33 13.82
CA SER A 563 0.12 -2.58 14.34
C SER A 563 0.14 -3.68 13.28
N GLU A 564 -0.92 -3.81 12.48
CA GLU A 564 -1.01 -4.74 11.35
C GLU A 564 0.01 -4.44 10.24
N ALA A 565 0.26 -3.16 9.95
CA ALA A 565 1.27 -2.74 8.97
C ALA A 565 2.70 -3.14 9.41
N GLY A 566 2.95 -3.22 10.71
CA GLY A 566 4.23 -3.66 11.26
C GLY A 566 4.92 -2.62 12.14
N GLY A 567 6.20 -2.88 12.39
CA GLY A 567 7.02 -2.12 13.34
C GLY A 567 7.10 -2.78 14.70
N SER A 568 8.21 -2.59 15.41
CA SER A 568 8.42 -3.08 16.78
C SER A 568 7.83 -2.13 17.83
N VAL A 569 7.69 -0.86 17.48
CA VAL A 569 7.14 0.21 18.33
C VAL A 569 6.05 0.94 17.58
N ILE A 570 4.89 1.14 18.22
CA ILE A 570 3.81 1.97 17.67
C ILE A 570 3.83 3.32 18.37
N GLY A 571 3.99 4.38 17.60
CA GLY A 571 3.93 5.75 18.08
C GLY A 571 2.48 6.21 18.25
N ILE A 572 2.13 6.76 19.40
CA ILE A 572 0.78 7.13 19.80
C ILE A 572 0.69 8.66 19.92
N ASP A 573 -0.33 9.23 19.31
CA ASP A 573 -0.63 10.66 19.48
C ASP A 573 -1.45 10.92 20.78
N TRP A 574 -1.60 12.18 21.15
CA TRP A 574 -2.20 12.58 22.45
C TRP A 574 -3.73 12.46 22.52
N ARG A 575 -4.42 12.11 21.41
CA ARG A 575 -5.92 12.10 21.33
C ARG A 575 -6.55 10.86 21.92
N ILE A 576 -5.77 9.96 22.45
CA ILE A 576 -6.22 8.73 23.11
C ILE A 576 -5.40 8.50 24.37
N ARG A 577 -6.00 7.85 25.38
CA ARG A 577 -5.26 7.41 26.56
C ARG A 577 -4.25 6.33 26.18
N LEU A 578 -3.06 6.37 26.80
CA LEU A 578 -1.98 5.43 26.47
C LEU A 578 -2.36 3.95 26.73
N ASP A 579 -3.08 3.68 27.82
CA ASP A 579 -3.54 2.33 28.18
C ASP A 579 -4.56 1.77 27.19
N ASP A 580 -5.48 2.60 26.68
CA ASP A 580 -6.45 2.24 25.66
C ASP A 580 -5.75 2.02 24.30
N ALA A 581 -4.81 2.89 23.95
CA ALA A 581 -4.00 2.76 22.75
C ALA A 581 -3.18 1.46 22.76
N TRP A 582 -2.50 1.18 23.87
CA TRP A 582 -1.68 -0.03 23.98
C TRP A 582 -2.51 -1.31 23.90
N ARG A 583 -3.72 -1.30 24.45
CA ARG A 583 -4.67 -2.40 24.30
C ARG A 583 -5.10 -2.57 22.83
N ALA A 584 -5.31 -1.47 22.12
CA ALA A 584 -5.75 -1.50 20.72
C ALA A 584 -4.65 -2.01 19.76
N VAL A 585 -3.38 -1.68 20.00
CA VAL A 585 -2.25 -2.16 19.17
C VAL A 585 -1.78 -3.56 19.54
N GLY A 586 -2.14 -4.04 20.74
CA GLY A 586 -1.66 -5.31 21.31
C GLY A 586 -0.43 -5.13 22.19
N TYR A 587 -0.37 -5.91 23.29
CA TYR A 587 0.75 -5.84 24.24
C TYR A 587 2.01 -6.59 23.77
N ASP A 588 1.97 -7.15 22.58
CA ASP A 588 3.12 -7.73 21.87
C ASP A 588 3.97 -6.66 21.15
N LYS A 589 3.51 -5.43 21.09
CA LYS A 589 4.24 -4.26 20.59
C LYS A 589 4.71 -3.35 21.73
N ALA A 590 5.84 -2.68 21.53
CA ALA A 590 6.20 -1.53 22.33
C ALA A 590 5.39 -0.31 21.90
N VAL A 591 5.21 0.69 22.78
CA VAL A 591 4.53 1.95 22.46
C VAL A 591 5.38 3.15 22.81
N GLN A 592 5.27 4.19 21.99
CA GLN A 592 5.93 5.47 22.19
C GLN A 592 4.90 6.59 22.29
N GLY A 593 5.00 7.41 23.30
CA GLY A 593 4.13 8.59 23.48
C GLY A 593 3.72 8.80 24.94
N ASN A 594 2.69 9.60 25.21
CA ASN A 594 1.89 10.37 24.23
C ASN A 594 1.39 11.69 24.84
N LEU A 595 2.29 12.45 25.49
CA LEU A 595 1.92 13.72 26.10
C LEU A 595 1.50 14.73 25.03
N ASP A 596 0.39 15.46 25.30
CA ASP A 596 0.02 16.60 24.46
C ASP A 596 1.13 17.66 24.49
N PRO A 597 1.70 18.07 23.33
CA PRO A 597 2.75 19.08 23.27
C PRO A 597 2.39 20.41 23.90
N LEU A 598 1.10 20.78 23.92
CA LEU A 598 0.63 22.04 24.53
C LEU A 598 0.79 22.06 26.07
N ILE A 599 0.87 20.90 26.70
CA ILE A 599 1.13 20.81 28.15
C ILE A 599 2.50 21.42 28.53
N LEU A 600 3.46 21.44 27.61
CA LEU A 600 4.75 22.08 27.82
C LEU A 600 4.68 23.63 27.92
N LEU A 601 3.50 24.22 27.69
CA LEU A 601 3.26 25.65 27.92
C LEU A 601 2.69 25.92 29.34
N ALA A 602 2.37 24.89 30.09
CA ALA A 602 1.86 25.00 31.45
C ALA A 602 2.99 25.16 32.49
N GLU A 603 2.60 25.36 33.75
CA GLU A 603 3.53 25.39 34.87
C GLU A 603 4.18 24.01 35.11
N PRO A 604 5.43 23.94 35.60
CA PRO A 604 6.15 22.67 35.79
C PRO A 604 5.39 21.63 36.66
N ALA A 605 4.59 22.08 37.63
CA ALA A 605 3.77 21.20 38.45
C ALA A 605 2.71 20.45 37.64
N GLU A 606 2.08 21.11 36.67
CA GLU A 606 1.10 20.50 35.76
C GLU A 606 1.78 19.55 34.78
N ILE A 607 2.93 19.93 34.23
CA ILE A 607 3.76 19.07 33.36
C ILE A 607 4.09 17.76 34.10
N ARG A 608 4.56 17.85 35.34
CA ARG A 608 4.86 16.68 36.19
C ARG A 608 3.63 15.81 36.46
N ARG A 609 2.48 16.43 36.75
CA ARG A 609 1.23 15.72 36.99
C ARG A 609 0.80 14.93 35.76
N ARG A 610 0.84 15.54 34.58
CA ARG A 610 0.47 14.91 33.31
C ARG A 610 1.45 13.82 32.88
N ALA A 611 2.75 14.03 33.11
CA ALA A 611 3.76 12.99 32.89
C ALA A 611 3.46 11.75 33.76
N LYS A 612 3.13 11.97 35.05
CA LYS A 612 2.75 10.90 35.97
C LYS A 612 1.53 10.13 35.47
N GLU A 613 0.48 10.81 35.00
CA GLU A 613 -0.73 10.16 34.47
C GLU A 613 -0.41 9.20 33.32
N ILE A 614 0.48 9.58 32.39
CA ILE A 614 0.90 8.73 31.29
C ILE A 614 1.73 7.53 31.78
N LEU A 615 2.63 7.75 32.72
CA LEU A 615 3.42 6.67 33.33
C LEU A 615 2.53 5.69 34.11
N ASP A 616 1.51 6.19 34.81
CA ASP A 616 0.53 5.36 35.50
C ASP A 616 -0.31 4.52 34.50
N GLN A 617 -0.70 5.10 33.35
CA GLN A 617 -1.38 4.39 32.26
C GLN A 617 -0.49 3.29 31.66
N ALA A 618 0.80 3.54 31.51
CA ALA A 618 1.77 2.53 31.08
C ALA A 618 1.87 1.37 32.09
N GLY A 619 1.61 1.63 33.38
CA GLY A 619 1.54 0.61 34.43
C GLY A 619 2.84 -0.13 34.67
N GLY A 620 3.99 0.49 34.39
CA GLY A 620 5.31 -0.13 34.53
C GLY A 620 5.59 -1.31 33.58
N ARG A 621 4.77 -1.50 32.53
CA ARG A 621 4.98 -2.56 31.53
C ARG A 621 6.27 -2.30 30.75
N PRO A 622 7.08 -3.34 30.46
CA PRO A 622 8.20 -3.22 29.53
C PRO A 622 7.72 -2.83 28.12
N GLY A 623 8.42 -1.88 27.49
CA GLY A 623 8.10 -1.43 26.13
C GLY A 623 7.43 -0.06 26.05
N HIS A 624 7.36 0.72 27.13
CA HIS A 624 6.98 2.12 27.07
C HIS A 624 8.19 3.02 26.83
N ILE A 625 8.11 3.87 25.81
CA ILE A 625 9.05 4.96 25.50
C ILE A 625 8.28 6.26 25.67
N PHE A 626 8.67 7.08 26.62
CA PHE A 626 7.99 8.37 26.81
C PHE A 626 8.37 9.36 25.70
N ASN A 627 7.37 9.96 25.12
CA ASN A 627 7.49 11.02 24.11
C ASN A 627 6.24 11.92 24.17
N LEU A 628 6.26 13.00 23.42
CA LEU A 628 5.05 13.76 23.10
C LEU A 628 4.24 13.01 22.04
N GLY A 629 2.94 13.30 21.95
CA GLY A 629 2.09 12.81 20.87
C GLY A 629 2.32 13.51 19.53
N HIS A 630 3.20 14.54 19.48
CA HIS A 630 3.71 15.24 18.29
C HIS A 630 5.01 15.98 18.65
N GLY A 631 5.57 16.76 17.75
CA GLY A 631 6.81 17.52 18.01
C GLY A 631 6.64 18.68 18.97
N VAL A 632 7.73 19.05 19.67
CA VAL A 632 7.81 20.25 20.52
C VAL A 632 7.41 21.49 19.71
N LEU A 633 6.63 22.39 20.32
CA LEU A 633 6.16 23.61 19.69
C LEU A 633 7.22 24.73 19.76
N GLN A 634 7.18 25.66 18.82
CA GLN A 634 8.12 26.79 18.77
C GLN A 634 8.06 27.69 20.01
N GLN A 635 6.88 27.79 20.64
CA GLN A 635 6.61 28.65 21.80
C GLN A 635 7.01 28.01 23.13
N THR A 636 7.42 26.74 23.12
CA THR A 636 7.72 25.98 24.34
C THR A 636 8.95 26.55 25.06
N PRO A 637 8.88 26.86 26.37
CA PRO A 637 10.07 27.19 27.16
C PRO A 637 11.01 25.98 27.25
N VAL A 638 12.31 26.19 27.04
CA VAL A 638 13.31 25.09 27.14
C VAL A 638 13.30 24.46 28.52
N ASP A 639 13.18 25.29 29.57
CA ASP A 639 13.16 24.80 30.96
C ASP A 639 11.96 23.86 31.25
N ASN A 640 10.83 24.06 30.57
CA ASN A 640 9.68 23.16 30.67
C ASN A 640 9.94 21.80 30.01
N VAL A 641 10.71 21.78 28.93
CA VAL A 641 11.14 20.51 28.31
C VAL A 641 12.11 19.76 29.22
N ILE A 642 13.05 20.47 29.85
CA ILE A 642 13.97 19.90 30.85
C ILE A 642 13.18 19.34 32.04
N ALA A 643 12.25 20.13 32.60
CA ALA A 643 11.39 19.72 33.70
C ALA A 643 10.56 18.45 33.37
N LEU A 644 10.09 18.31 32.11
CA LEU A 644 9.44 17.09 31.67
C LEU A 644 10.39 15.88 31.71
N VAL A 645 11.58 16.01 31.14
CA VAL A 645 12.57 14.91 31.10
C VAL A 645 12.95 14.47 32.51
N GLU A 646 13.22 15.42 33.41
CA GLU A 646 13.52 15.15 34.82
C GLU A 646 12.35 14.46 35.52
N ALA A 647 11.11 14.96 35.32
CA ALA A 647 9.92 14.38 35.91
C ALA A 647 9.70 12.92 35.45
N VAL A 648 9.86 12.63 34.16
CA VAL A 648 9.75 11.27 33.63
C VAL A 648 10.77 10.33 34.26
N ARG A 649 12.03 10.76 34.37
CA ARG A 649 13.11 9.98 34.98
C ARG A 649 12.85 9.67 36.45
N GLU A 650 12.52 10.70 37.24
CA GLU A 650 12.24 10.54 38.66
C GLU A 650 11.02 9.65 38.95
N LEU A 651 9.90 9.90 38.22
CA LEU A 651 8.64 9.21 38.46
C LEU A 651 8.64 7.77 38.00
N SER A 652 9.49 7.42 37.02
CA SER A 652 9.59 6.06 36.47
C SER A 652 10.75 5.24 37.01
N ALA A 653 11.64 5.83 37.85
CA ALA A 653 12.75 5.11 38.46
C ALA A 653 12.23 3.93 39.32
N ARG A 654 12.65 2.71 39.02
CA ARG A 654 12.36 1.54 39.84
C ARG A 654 13.26 1.58 41.04
N ARG A 655 12.71 1.56 42.24
CA ARG A 655 13.49 1.34 43.46
C ARG A 655 14.09 -0.06 43.36
N SER A 656 15.41 -0.16 43.46
CA SER A 656 16.10 -1.42 43.64
C SER A 656 15.57 -2.00 44.96
N GLU A 657 14.79 -3.08 44.93
CA GLU A 657 14.46 -3.87 46.11
C GLU A 657 15.66 -4.67 46.58
#